data_c028fafb7176cf4a47d5c1b49edfc508
#
_entry.id   c028fafb7176cf4a47d5c1b49edfc508
#
_cell.length_a   1.000
_cell.length_b   1.000
_cell.length_c   1.000
_cell.angle_alpha   90.00
_cell.angle_beta   90.00
_cell.angle_gamma   90.00
#
_symmetry.space_group_name_H-M   'P 1'
#
loop_
_entity.id
_entity.type
_entity.pdbx_description
1 polymer ?
#
loop_
_entity_poly.entity_id
_entity_poly.type
_entity_poly.pdbx_seq_one_letter_code
_entity_poly.pdbx_strand_id
1 'polypeptide(L)'
;MLGLRSLYIILFCCVFTAQAQHVFKGTVVDALSSVSIPNAHVKLNDSYGVVSDENGRFELSGLPSGTYLLEVSCVGFKGFKKQINLTKKVLYFDVVLQPDILELSQVDVLGQNERLTNITRLRSIEGTAIYASKKNEVILMESTLANKATNNSRQVYAKVPGLNIWESDGMGLQLEIGARGLSPHRTSNFNTRQNGYDISADALGYPESYYTPPSEAIQKIEIVRGAASLQYGTQFGGLLNFRLKKGENKPLEIIVRQTLGSFKLQNIFVSLGGSKGKWNYYSFYQKKSRNGWRPNSNSEAQTAFSSVQYQANDRLEFGLEITHMDYLAQQPGGLDDATFLSNPDTSFRARNWFRVNWNIAAFTVDYKFNERTKLNSRTFGLWSSRDGLGVLDRIDWSESGQQRDLLLAEFNNFGNETRLIRRYLIGESESVFLGGVRWYRGFTVKEQGLADSGSNANFSFENKLDHYGSYFEFPSLNKAVFVENLVRVNDCISITPGFRYDQILTEFDGFFHAVVNDSLYYTNNRKKLERGIFLAGLGVSYKCFLGGEAYANFSQNYRAINFNDMQVINSNIVIDPDLEDEKGFNIDLGLRGMAWGVLEYDLSVFYLNYSNRIGYLSDYYDSVSAPEPDDIYTSYRLSTNIGDSKTLGVESYVSWNVLKSFTDIETQALNIFLNTSFQKGTYVRSDEPSILGNRVEYNPDVNLKFGLQYQYKSFTSSLLYSYTSSQFADAQNTISPTQNALFGEIPSYSVVDWSAKYDKEKFLIEVGVNNLLDRSYFTRRATGYPGPGIIPSDKRNYYLCLQLKI
;
A
#
# COMPACT_ATOMS: atom_id res chain seq x y z
N MET A 1 -81.31 -8.51 70.37
CA MET A 1 -81.90 -8.47 69.04
C MET A 1 -80.85 -8.89 68.03
N LEU A 2 -80.99 -10.04 67.50
CA LEU A 2 -80.76 -10.44 66.08
C LEU A 2 -79.64 -9.78 65.32
N GLY A 3 -78.69 -10.44 64.70
CA GLY A 3 -78.86 -11.49 63.79
C GLY A 3 -77.54 -12.13 63.30
N LEU A 4 -77.63 -13.38 63.07
CA LEU A 4 -76.76 -14.27 62.32
C LEU A 4 -76.45 -13.75 60.93
N ARG A 5 -75.16 -13.71 60.58
CA ARG A 5 -74.84 -13.87 59.11
C ARG A 5 -73.65 -14.79 58.99
N SER A 6 -73.84 -15.77 58.16
CA SER A 6 -73.05 -16.91 57.79
C SER A 6 -71.67 -16.57 57.20
N LEU A 7 -70.66 -17.26 57.68
CA LEU A 7 -69.26 -17.27 57.21
C LEU A 7 -69.16 -18.28 56.03
N TYR A 8 -69.10 -17.80 54.79
CA TYR A 8 -68.70 -18.64 53.64
C TYR A 8 -67.17 -18.63 53.53
N ILE A 9 -66.51 -19.74 53.92
CA ILE A 9 -65.13 -20.04 53.64
C ILE A 9 -65.07 -20.52 52.18
N ILE A 10 -64.62 -19.68 51.28
CA ILE A 10 -64.20 -20.06 49.91
C ILE A 10 -62.80 -20.62 50.00
N LEU A 11 -62.69 -21.95 49.92
CA LEU A 11 -61.40 -22.65 49.76
C LEU A 11 -60.89 -22.45 48.34
N PHE A 12 -59.99 -21.52 48.12
CA PHE A 12 -59.30 -21.32 46.83
C PHE A 12 -58.24 -22.41 46.71
N CYS A 13 -58.58 -23.53 46.05
CA CYS A 13 -57.56 -24.51 45.63
C CYS A 13 -56.66 -23.89 44.56
N CYS A 14 -55.50 -23.35 44.91
CA CYS A 14 -54.41 -23.08 44.00
C CYS A 14 -53.84 -24.41 43.52
N VAL A 15 -54.29 -24.83 42.34
CA VAL A 15 -53.61 -25.90 41.61
C VAL A 15 -52.27 -25.35 41.09
N PHE A 16 -51.23 -25.55 41.86
CA PHE A 16 -49.86 -25.42 41.34
C PHE A 16 -49.67 -26.54 40.31
N THR A 17 -49.82 -26.26 39.02
CA THR A 17 -49.29 -27.13 38.02
C THR A 17 -47.75 -27.05 38.11
N ALA A 18 -47.13 -28.04 38.73
CA ALA A 18 -45.70 -28.26 38.67
C ALA A 18 -45.35 -28.60 37.22
N GLN A 19 -45.06 -27.61 36.42
CA GLN A 19 -44.46 -27.85 35.11
C GLN A 19 -43.13 -28.56 35.32
N ALA A 20 -43.02 -29.75 34.79
CA ALA A 20 -41.78 -30.52 34.84
C ALA A 20 -40.69 -29.72 34.14
N GLN A 21 -39.74 -29.20 34.91
CA GLN A 21 -38.58 -28.46 34.36
C GLN A 21 -37.61 -29.46 33.77
N HIS A 22 -37.29 -29.26 32.47
CA HIS A 22 -36.35 -30.09 31.74
C HIS A 22 -34.96 -29.46 31.74
N VAL A 23 -33.94 -30.31 31.67
CA VAL A 23 -32.53 -29.90 31.56
C VAL A 23 -32.01 -30.40 30.21
N PHE A 24 -31.42 -29.47 29.45
CA PHE A 24 -30.72 -29.76 28.20
C PHE A 24 -29.24 -29.52 28.36
N LYS A 25 -28.43 -30.55 28.15
CA LYS A 25 -26.98 -30.45 28.33
C LYS A 25 -26.22 -31.32 27.33
N GLY A 26 -24.95 -31.00 27.15
CA GLY A 26 -24.05 -31.72 26.27
C GLY A 26 -22.68 -31.06 26.20
N THR A 27 -21.92 -31.49 25.20
CA THR A 27 -20.60 -30.95 24.88
C THR A 27 -20.58 -30.45 23.43
N VAL A 28 -19.82 -29.37 23.18
CA VAL A 28 -19.54 -28.88 21.85
C VAL A 28 -18.12 -29.29 21.50
N VAL A 29 -17.95 -30.05 20.41
CA VAL A 29 -16.65 -30.58 19.98
C VAL A 29 -16.38 -30.25 18.52
N ASP A 30 -15.10 -30.14 18.16
CA ASP A 30 -14.62 -29.97 16.80
C ASP A 30 -14.71 -31.29 16.02
N ALA A 31 -15.30 -31.25 14.84
CA ALA A 31 -15.48 -32.42 13.97
C ALA A 31 -14.17 -33.05 13.47
N LEU A 32 -13.09 -32.30 13.40
CA LEU A 32 -11.82 -32.77 12.88
C LEU A 32 -10.86 -33.27 13.97
N SER A 33 -10.76 -32.53 15.08
CA SER A 33 -9.84 -32.84 16.16
C SER A 33 -10.47 -33.58 17.33
N SER A 34 -11.83 -33.63 17.40
CA SER A 34 -12.60 -34.11 18.56
C SER A 34 -12.27 -33.37 19.86
N VAL A 35 -11.59 -32.24 19.79
CA VAL A 35 -11.29 -31.36 20.93
C VAL A 35 -12.55 -30.56 21.31
N SER A 36 -12.75 -30.40 22.61
CA SER A 36 -13.86 -29.59 23.14
C SER A 36 -13.71 -28.13 22.75
N ILE A 37 -14.82 -27.49 22.34
CA ILE A 37 -14.86 -26.08 21.92
C ILE A 37 -15.39 -25.24 23.08
N PRO A 38 -14.56 -24.42 23.75
CA PRO A 38 -15.01 -23.45 24.75
C PRO A 38 -15.65 -22.23 24.09
N ASN A 39 -16.46 -21.50 24.85
CA ASN A 39 -17.12 -20.25 24.43
C ASN A 39 -18.04 -20.39 23.20
N ALA A 40 -18.58 -21.56 22.92
CA ALA A 40 -19.61 -21.75 21.91
C ALA A 40 -20.97 -21.26 22.44
N HIS A 41 -21.65 -20.44 21.66
CA HIS A 41 -22.99 -19.97 22.01
C HIS A 41 -24.00 -21.04 21.63
N VAL A 42 -24.72 -21.56 22.63
CA VAL A 42 -25.78 -22.55 22.50
C VAL A 42 -27.12 -21.87 22.77
N LYS A 43 -28.02 -21.83 21.78
CA LYS A 43 -29.35 -21.22 21.88
C LYS A 43 -30.45 -22.25 21.60
N LEU A 44 -31.53 -22.13 22.36
CA LEU A 44 -32.80 -22.83 22.08
C LEU A 44 -33.86 -21.78 21.77
N ASN A 45 -34.26 -21.71 20.50
CA ASN A 45 -35.02 -20.59 19.94
C ASN A 45 -34.33 -19.27 20.29
N ASP A 46 -35.05 -18.13 20.30
CA ASP A 46 -34.50 -16.83 20.69
C ASP A 46 -34.60 -16.55 22.21
N SER A 47 -35.12 -17.50 23.00
CA SER A 47 -35.53 -17.28 24.37
C SER A 47 -34.56 -17.87 25.42
N TYR A 48 -33.77 -18.86 25.08
CA TYR A 48 -32.86 -19.54 26.01
C TYR A 48 -31.46 -19.65 25.39
N GLY A 49 -30.44 -19.35 26.19
CA GLY A 49 -29.06 -19.41 25.70
C GLY A 49 -28.02 -19.55 26.80
N VAL A 50 -26.94 -20.24 26.48
CA VAL A 50 -25.79 -20.43 27.39
C VAL A 50 -24.51 -20.48 26.54
N VAL A 51 -23.38 -20.27 27.18
CA VAL A 51 -22.04 -20.39 26.54
C VAL A 51 -21.37 -21.65 27.13
N SER A 52 -20.70 -22.42 26.27
CA SER A 52 -19.95 -23.61 26.72
C SER A 52 -18.72 -23.21 27.58
N ASP A 53 -18.45 -24.03 28.62
CA ASP A 53 -17.31 -23.82 29.51
C ASP A 53 -15.95 -24.17 28.87
N GLU A 54 -14.86 -24.10 29.66
CA GLU A 54 -13.50 -24.43 29.22
C GLU A 54 -13.33 -25.87 28.67
N ASN A 55 -14.24 -26.78 29.09
CA ASN A 55 -14.29 -28.16 28.62
C ASN A 55 -15.33 -28.38 27.51
N GLY A 56 -15.87 -27.31 26.93
CA GLY A 56 -16.90 -27.35 25.90
C GLY A 56 -18.28 -27.77 26.37
N ARG A 57 -18.53 -27.86 27.67
CA ARG A 57 -19.79 -28.34 28.25
C ARG A 57 -20.79 -27.19 28.39
N PHE A 58 -22.05 -27.48 28.16
CA PHE A 58 -23.16 -26.55 28.37
C PHE A 58 -24.31 -27.20 29.09
N GLU A 59 -25.07 -26.43 29.87
CA GLU A 59 -26.27 -26.85 30.57
C GLU A 59 -27.32 -25.72 30.61
N LEU A 60 -28.51 -26.01 30.10
CA LEU A 60 -29.70 -25.16 30.14
C LEU A 60 -30.76 -25.86 31.00
N SER A 61 -31.15 -25.27 32.10
CA SER A 61 -32.10 -25.81 33.08
C SER A 61 -33.37 -24.96 33.14
N GLY A 62 -34.43 -25.52 33.67
CA GLY A 62 -35.72 -24.82 33.82
C GLY A 62 -36.56 -24.71 32.53
N LEU A 63 -36.31 -25.57 31.58
CA LEU A 63 -36.96 -25.51 30.27
C LEU A 63 -38.35 -26.19 30.33
N PRO A 64 -39.44 -25.61 29.71
CA PRO A 64 -40.68 -26.31 29.46
C PRO A 64 -40.55 -27.49 28.48
N SER A 65 -41.41 -28.47 28.57
CA SER A 65 -41.50 -29.51 27.55
C SER A 65 -41.97 -28.91 26.23
N GLY A 66 -41.29 -29.29 25.10
CA GLY A 66 -41.63 -28.73 23.80
C GLY A 66 -40.56 -29.02 22.73
N THR A 67 -40.88 -28.58 21.54
CA THR A 67 -39.96 -28.65 20.42
C THR A 67 -39.20 -27.33 20.29
N TYR A 68 -37.88 -27.39 20.25
CA TYR A 68 -36.99 -26.26 20.17
C TYR A 68 -36.06 -26.34 18.93
N LEU A 69 -35.73 -25.20 18.35
CA LEU A 69 -34.68 -25.10 17.39
C LEU A 69 -33.37 -24.85 18.17
N LEU A 70 -32.48 -25.85 18.20
CA LEU A 70 -31.14 -25.73 18.72
C LEU A 70 -30.27 -25.05 17.65
N GLU A 71 -29.66 -23.93 18.03
CA GLU A 71 -28.65 -23.24 17.26
C GLU A 71 -27.36 -23.17 18.08
N VAL A 72 -26.25 -23.64 17.48
CA VAL A 72 -24.92 -23.53 18.12
C VAL A 72 -23.96 -22.85 17.17
N SER A 73 -23.28 -21.83 17.68
CA SER A 73 -22.31 -21.05 16.93
C SER A 73 -21.06 -20.79 17.76
N CYS A 74 -19.91 -20.88 17.08
CA CYS A 74 -18.61 -20.49 17.63
C CYS A 74 -17.75 -19.86 16.53
N VAL A 75 -16.92 -18.89 16.89
CA VAL A 75 -16.01 -18.25 15.92
C VAL A 75 -15.05 -19.30 15.36
N GLY A 76 -14.98 -19.39 14.04
CA GLY A 76 -14.16 -20.38 13.35
C GLY A 76 -14.84 -21.72 13.04
N PHE A 77 -16.14 -21.84 13.32
CA PHE A 77 -16.95 -23.04 13.06
C PHE A 77 -18.23 -22.72 12.30
N LYS A 78 -18.70 -23.67 11.48
CA LYS A 78 -20.02 -23.59 10.83
C LYS A 78 -21.12 -23.65 11.87
N GLY A 79 -22.09 -22.74 11.78
CA GLY A 79 -23.26 -22.76 12.64
C GLY A 79 -24.03 -24.08 12.50
N PHE A 80 -24.35 -24.69 13.64
CA PHE A 80 -25.13 -25.90 13.73
C PHE A 80 -26.59 -25.55 14.03
N LYS A 81 -27.54 -26.12 13.30
CA LYS A 81 -28.98 -25.97 13.55
C LYS A 81 -29.66 -27.34 13.52
N LYS A 82 -30.45 -27.61 14.55
CA LYS A 82 -31.21 -28.86 14.65
C LYS A 82 -32.48 -28.67 15.47
N GLN A 83 -33.59 -29.24 15.02
CA GLN A 83 -34.80 -29.32 15.81
C GLN A 83 -34.66 -30.41 16.85
N ILE A 84 -34.88 -30.12 18.14
CA ILE A 84 -34.85 -31.08 19.24
C ILE A 84 -36.17 -31.06 19.98
N ASN A 85 -36.55 -32.23 20.53
CA ASN A 85 -37.79 -32.38 21.31
C ASN A 85 -37.48 -32.72 22.76
N LEU A 86 -37.78 -31.79 23.66
CA LEU A 86 -37.56 -31.90 25.13
C LEU A 86 -38.78 -32.57 25.77
N THR A 87 -38.78 -33.91 25.77
CA THR A 87 -39.82 -34.74 26.44
C THR A 87 -39.28 -35.50 27.64
N LYS A 88 -37.96 -35.68 27.74
CA LYS A 88 -37.29 -36.32 28.85
C LYS A 88 -36.83 -35.27 29.88
N LYS A 89 -36.83 -35.61 31.17
CA LYS A 89 -36.42 -34.73 32.27
C LYS A 89 -34.99 -34.20 32.09
N VAL A 90 -34.10 -34.99 31.47
CA VAL A 90 -32.72 -34.58 31.08
C VAL A 90 -32.50 -35.10 29.65
N LEU A 91 -32.12 -34.19 28.74
CA LEU A 91 -31.68 -34.49 27.39
C LEU A 91 -30.20 -34.18 27.23
N TYR A 92 -29.41 -35.19 26.89
CA TYR A 92 -28.02 -35.07 26.52
C TYR A 92 -27.88 -35.02 25.00
N PHE A 93 -27.15 -34.03 24.49
CA PHE A 93 -26.89 -33.91 23.08
C PHE A 93 -25.53 -33.25 22.81
N ASP A 94 -24.59 -34.04 22.32
CA ASP A 94 -23.29 -33.50 21.89
C ASP A 94 -23.38 -32.89 20.51
N VAL A 95 -22.84 -31.68 20.40
CA VAL A 95 -22.86 -30.92 19.15
C VAL A 95 -21.47 -31.00 18.54
N VAL A 96 -21.39 -31.53 17.34
CA VAL A 96 -20.17 -31.58 16.55
C VAL A 96 -20.18 -30.40 15.58
N LEU A 97 -19.33 -29.41 15.83
CA LEU A 97 -19.17 -28.27 14.93
C LEU A 97 -18.08 -28.58 13.90
N GLN A 98 -18.44 -28.39 12.66
CA GLN A 98 -17.42 -28.42 11.57
C GLN A 98 -16.66 -27.12 11.58
N PRO A 99 -15.30 -27.13 11.59
CA PRO A 99 -14.52 -25.94 11.39
C PRO A 99 -15.00 -25.20 10.14
N ASP A 100 -15.28 -23.93 10.30
CA ASP A 100 -15.58 -23.09 9.14
C ASP A 100 -14.26 -22.77 8.43
N ILE A 101 -13.88 -23.68 7.52
CA ILE A 101 -12.72 -23.54 6.64
C ILE A 101 -13.00 -22.46 5.58
N LEU A 102 -14.22 -21.99 5.50
CA LEU A 102 -14.57 -20.82 4.72
C LEU A 102 -14.02 -19.58 5.42
N GLU A 103 -13.23 -18.80 4.68
CA GLU A 103 -13.08 -17.38 4.97
C GLU A 103 -14.46 -16.84 5.36
N LEU A 104 -14.57 -16.39 6.60
CA LEU A 104 -15.61 -15.45 6.93
C LEU A 104 -15.57 -14.39 5.83
N SER A 105 -16.64 -14.29 5.06
CA SER A 105 -16.84 -13.17 4.16
C SER A 105 -16.53 -11.95 5.01
N GLN A 106 -15.51 -11.30 4.68
CA GLN A 106 -14.74 -10.22 5.29
C GLN A 106 -15.61 -9.24 6.11
N VAL A 107 -16.09 -9.68 7.26
CA VAL A 107 -16.32 -8.83 8.40
C VAL A 107 -15.06 -9.06 9.24
N ASP A 108 -14.03 -8.29 8.97
CA ASP A 108 -12.92 -8.15 9.89
C ASP A 108 -13.52 -7.53 11.16
N VAL A 109 -13.89 -8.38 12.09
CA VAL A 109 -14.15 -7.94 13.48
C VAL A 109 -12.76 -7.58 13.99
N LEU A 110 -12.37 -6.32 13.69
CA LEU A 110 -11.15 -5.74 14.23
C LEU A 110 -11.25 -5.80 15.74
N GLY A 111 -10.32 -6.48 16.37
CA GLY A 111 -10.18 -6.46 17.83
C GLY A 111 -10.05 -5.01 18.29
N GLN A 112 -10.45 -4.71 19.52
CA GLN A 112 -10.37 -3.35 20.09
C GLN A 112 -8.95 -2.78 19.98
N ASN A 113 -7.91 -3.61 20.11
CA ASN A 113 -6.51 -3.21 19.97
C ASN A 113 -6.15 -2.83 18.51
N GLU A 114 -6.62 -3.57 17.51
CA GLU A 114 -6.35 -3.27 16.09
C GLU A 114 -6.99 -1.93 15.65
N ARG A 115 -8.15 -1.59 16.23
CA ARG A 115 -8.77 -0.26 16.01
C ARG A 115 -7.97 0.87 16.65
N LEU A 116 -7.27 0.62 17.74
CA LEU A 116 -6.45 1.60 18.44
C LEU A 116 -5.09 1.78 17.78
N THR A 117 -4.45 0.68 17.36
CA THR A 117 -3.13 0.73 16.73
C THR A 117 -3.18 1.14 15.26
N ASN A 118 -4.32 0.96 14.58
CA ASN A 118 -4.56 1.14 13.13
C ASN A 118 -3.54 0.43 12.21
N ILE A 119 -2.80 -0.52 12.73
CA ILE A 119 -1.91 -1.40 11.98
C ILE A 119 -2.17 -2.84 12.39
N THR A 120 -2.07 -3.75 11.44
CA THR A 120 -2.20 -5.18 11.64
C THR A 120 -1.33 -5.91 10.62
N ARG A 121 -1.54 -7.19 10.44
CA ARG A 121 -0.77 -8.04 9.53
C ARG A 121 -1.68 -8.83 8.61
N LEU A 122 -1.14 -9.23 7.47
CA LEU A 122 -1.79 -10.21 6.62
C LEU A 122 -1.78 -11.58 7.31
N ARG A 123 -2.87 -12.30 7.19
CA ARG A 123 -2.94 -13.69 7.62
C ARG A 123 -1.95 -14.53 6.82
N SER A 124 -1.56 -15.68 7.33
CA SER A 124 -0.65 -16.60 6.59
C SER A 124 -1.18 -16.94 5.20
N ILE A 125 -2.50 -16.95 5.04
CA ILE A 125 -3.21 -17.13 3.76
C ILE A 125 -4.33 -16.11 3.73
N GLU A 126 -4.42 -15.33 2.66
CA GLU A 126 -5.51 -14.38 2.45
C GLU A 126 -5.92 -14.39 0.97
N GLY A 127 -7.19 -14.70 0.70
CA GLY A 127 -7.67 -14.93 -0.66
C GLY A 127 -6.93 -16.05 -1.36
N THR A 128 -6.29 -15.73 -2.47
CA THR A 128 -5.43 -16.62 -3.25
C THR A 128 -3.95 -16.21 -3.15
N ALA A 129 -3.48 -15.85 -1.95
CA ALA A 129 -2.08 -15.51 -1.70
C ALA A 129 -1.57 -16.10 -0.39
N ILE A 130 -0.25 -16.37 -0.31
CA ILE A 130 0.46 -16.88 0.87
C ILE A 130 1.39 -15.78 1.39
N TYR A 131 1.20 -15.39 2.66
CA TYR A 131 1.99 -14.36 3.35
C TYR A 131 2.73 -14.89 4.58
N ALA A 132 2.65 -16.20 4.83
CA ALA A 132 3.40 -16.86 5.92
C ALA A 132 4.89 -16.58 5.81
N SER A 133 5.55 -16.35 6.93
CA SER A 133 6.99 -16.11 7.04
C SER A 133 7.51 -14.88 6.28
N LYS A 134 6.63 -13.97 5.85
CA LYS A 134 6.99 -12.74 5.13
C LYS A 134 6.83 -11.52 6.03
N LYS A 135 7.75 -10.56 5.94
CA LYS A 135 7.57 -9.25 6.56
C LYS A 135 6.44 -8.54 5.85
N ASN A 136 5.38 -8.24 6.58
CA ASN A 136 4.22 -7.55 6.04
C ASN A 136 3.53 -6.69 7.10
N GLU A 137 2.95 -5.58 6.66
CA GLU A 137 2.16 -4.65 7.45
C GLU A 137 0.86 -4.31 6.72
N VAL A 138 -0.20 -4.10 7.47
CA VAL A 138 -1.51 -3.66 6.96
C VAL A 138 -1.94 -2.41 7.71
N ILE A 139 -2.12 -1.31 6.99
CA ILE A 139 -2.63 -0.06 7.53
C ILE A 139 -4.15 -0.06 7.37
N LEU A 140 -4.87 0.11 8.48
CA LEU A 140 -6.32 0.19 8.52
C LEU A 140 -6.75 1.65 8.39
N MET A 141 -7.29 2.03 7.24
CA MET A 141 -7.54 3.43 6.92
C MET A 141 -8.70 4.06 7.71
N GLU A 142 -9.65 3.27 8.19
CA GLU A 142 -10.77 3.78 8.98
C GLU A 142 -10.31 4.37 10.32
N SER A 143 -9.41 3.68 11.00
CA SER A 143 -8.86 4.08 12.30
C SER A 143 -7.64 5.00 12.20
N THR A 144 -7.10 5.22 10.98
CA THR A 144 -5.94 6.09 10.77
C THR A 144 -6.33 7.56 10.88
N LEU A 145 -5.65 8.28 11.79
CA LEU A 145 -5.69 9.73 11.90
C LEU A 145 -4.60 10.32 11.00
N ALA A 146 -5.01 10.86 9.87
CA ALA A 146 -4.12 11.49 8.88
C ALA A 146 -4.90 12.51 8.07
N ASN A 147 -4.24 13.47 7.46
CA ASN A 147 -4.86 14.32 6.45
C ASN A 147 -5.17 13.49 5.20
N LYS A 148 -6.36 12.89 5.17
CA LYS A 148 -6.81 12.02 4.08
C LYS A 148 -7.04 12.79 2.78
N ALA A 149 -7.46 14.05 2.87
CA ALA A 149 -7.71 14.89 1.70
C ALA A 149 -6.46 15.10 0.83
N THR A 150 -5.28 15.12 1.44
CA THR A 150 -3.99 15.24 0.73
C THR A 150 -3.22 13.92 0.67
N ASN A 151 -3.83 12.77 1.05
CA ASN A 151 -3.13 11.48 1.15
C ASN A 151 -1.77 11.60 1.88
N ASN A 152 -1.70 12.35 2.99
CA ASN A 152 -0.44 12.69 3.65
C ASN A 152 0.37 11.43 4.00
N SER A 153 1.38 11.13 3.19
CA SER A 153 2.15 9.87 3.27
C SER A 153 2.89 9.73 4.59
N ARG A 154 3.48 10.82 5.14
CA ARG A 154 4.18 10.78 6.42
C ARG A 154 3.26 10.31 7.56
N GLN A 155 1.99 10.72 7.55
CA GLN A 155 0.99 10.34 8.55
C GLN A 155 0.40 8.96 8.26
N VAL A 156 0.02 8.68 7.01
CA VAL A 156 -0.58 7.39 6.61
C VAL A 156 0.36 6.23 6.90
N TYR A 157 1.64 6.36 6.54
CA TYR A 157 2.65 5.31 6.72
C TYR A 157 3.46 5.45 8.02
N ALA A 158 2.98 6.22 9.00
CA ALA A 158 3.73 6.53 10.22
C ALA A 158 4.14 5.29 11.02
N LYS A 159 3.34 4.23 10.99
CA LYS A 159 3.56 3.01 11.78
C LYS A 159 4.28 1.89 11.01
N VAL A 160 4.65 2.13 9.76
CA VAL A 160 5.41 1.17 8.94
C VAL A 160 6.90 1.50 9.05
N PRO A 161 7.73 0.63 9.64
CA PRO A 161 9.16 0.92 9.84
C PRO A 161 9.93 0.98 8.52
N GLY A 162 11.03 1.73 8.47
CA GLY A 162 12.01 1.72 7.40
C GLY A 162 11.55 2.28 6.05
N LEU A 163 10.41 2.97 5.99
CA LEU A 163 10.03 3.70 4.78
C LEU A 163 10.69 5.07 4.74
N ASN A 164 11.41 5.35 3.66
CA ASN A 164 11.84 6.69 3.27
C ASN A 164 10.77 7.30 2.36
N ILE A 165 10.33 8.51 2.67
CA ILE A 165 9.19 9.17 2.00
C ILE A 165 9.66 10.50 1.47
N TRP A 166 9.42 10.75 0.18
CA TRP A 166 9.55 12.08 -0.39
C TRP A 166 8.21 12.80 -0.38
N GLU A 167 8.24 14.08 -0.07
CA GLU A 167 7.07 14.94 0.05
C GLU A 167 7.14 16.07 -0.98
N SER A 168 6.98 15.73 -2.24
CA SER A 168 7.08 16.67 -3.36
C SER A 168 5.72 17.00 -4.01
N ASP A 169 4.68 16.21 -3.74
CA ASP A 169 3.33 16.43 -4.25
C ASP A 169 2.36 16.80 -3.12
N GLY A 170 2.01 18.07 -3.02
CA GLY A 170 1.06 18.55 -2.02
C GLY A 170 -0.39 18.09 -2.20
N MET A 171 -0.73 17.41 -3.32
CA MET A 171 -2.04 16.78 -3.55
C MET A 171 -2.05 15.30 -3.15
N GLY A 172 -0.89 14.67 -2.96
CA GLY A 172 -0.74 13.26 -2.58
C GLY A 172 -1.24 12.27 -3.62
N LEU A 173 -1.14 12.61 -4.90
CA LEU A 173 -1.49 11.73 -6.01
C LEU A 173 -0.28 10.94 -6.51
N GLN A 174 0.90 11.53 -6.41
CA GLN A 174 2.16 10.91 -6.77
C GLN A 174 2.84 10.43 -5.48
N LEU A 175 2.59 9.18 -5.13
CA LEU A 175 3.23 8.58 -3.95
C LEU A 175 4.71 8.30 -4.24
N GLU A 176 5.58 8.70 -3.29
CA GLU A 176 7.02 8.53 -3.38
C GLU A 176 7.54 7.86 -2.11
N ILE A 177 7.59 6.53 -2.11
CA ILE A 177 8.13 5.73 -1.01
C ILE A 177 9.21 4.76 -1.48
N GLY A 178 10.29 4.70 -0.71
CA GLY A 178 11.37 3.72 -0.82
C GLY A 178 11.58 3.01 0.51
N ALA A 179 12.35 1.97 0.52
CA ALA A 179 12.72 1.23 1.72
C ALA A 179 14.10 0.58 1.56
N ARG A 180 14.84 0.44 2.67
CA ARG A 180 16.07 -0.36 2.71
C ARG A 180 17.15 0.10 1.71
N GLY A 181 17.29 1.40 1.46
CA GLY A 181 18.24 1.96 0.50
C GLY A 181 17.77 1.95 -0.95
N LEU A 182 16.49 1.68 -1.20
CA LEU A 182 15.87 1.83 -2.50
C LEU A 182 15.30 3.25 -2.64
N SER A 183 15.51 3.86 -3.81
CA SER A 183 15.03 5.20 -4.10
C SER A 183 13.51 5.32 -3.95
N PRO A 184 12.99 6.36 -3.29
CA PRO A 184 11.56 6.64 -3.21
C PRO A 184 10.92 7.08 -4.53
N HIS A 185 11.72 7.41 -5.54
CA HIS A 185 11.25 8.03 -6.78
C HIS A 185 10.00 7.33 -7.36
N ARG A 186 8.84 8.02 -7.29
CA ARG A 186 7.53 7.57 -7.77
C ARG A 186 7.18 6.13 -7.43
N THR A 187 7.67 5.65 -6.29
CA THR A 187 7.45 4.28 -5.80
C THR A 187 7.88 3.18 -6.78
N SER A 188 8.77 3.48 -7.72
CA SER A 188 9.16 2.60 -8.83
C SER A 188 9.82 1.29 -8.41
N ASN A 189 10.28 1.20 -7.16
CA ASN A 189 10.86 -0.02 -6.60
C ASN A 189 9.82 -0.96 -5.96
N PHE A 190 8.54 -0.57 -5.92
CA PHE A 190 7.43 -1.40 -5.42
C PHE A 190 6.52 -1.84 -6.56
N ASN A 191 5.98 -3.05 -6.43
CA ASN A 191 4.87 -3.51 -7.24
C ASN A 191 3.59 -2.85 -6.72
N THR A 192 3.13 -1.77 -7.38
CA THR A 192 2.01 -0.97 -6.91
C THR A 192 0.70 -1.47 -7.52
N ARG A 193 -0.25 -1.83 -6.65
CA ARG A 193 -1.53 -2.45 -7.05
C ARG A 193 -2.75 -1.80 -6.38
N GLN A 194 -3.89 -1.90 -7.06
CA GLN A 194 -5.22 -1.65 -6.51
C GLN A 194 -6.03 -2.95 -6.58
N ASN A 195 -6.62 -3.40 -5.48
CA ASN A 195 -7.41 -4.63 -5.38
C ASN A 195 -6.70 -5.87 -5.98
N GLY A 196 -5.35 -5.83 -6.06
CA GLY A 196 -4.51 -6.93 -6.53
C GLY A 196 -4.15 -6.90 -8.02
N TYR A 197 -4.53 -5.88 -8.80
CA TYR A 197 -4.07 -5.64 -10.17
C TYR A 197 -3.15 -4.43 -10.24
N ASP A 198 -2.25 -4.41 -11.24
CA ASP A 198 -1.24 -3.35 -11.39
C ASP A 198 -1.88 -2.00 -11.73
N ILE A 199 -1.33 -0.92 -11.14
CA ILE A 199 -1.75 0.47 -11.38
C ILE A 199 -0.59 1.41 -11.72
N SER A 200 0.65 0.91 -11.84
CA SER A 200 1.79 1.68 -12.32
C SER A 200 1.69 1.94 -13.82
N ALA A 201 2.45 2.91 -14.33
CA ALA A 201 2.43 3.33 -15.72
C ALA A 201 2.74 2.18 -16.70
N ASP A 202 3.81 1.42 -16.45
CA ASP A 202 4.09 0.13 -17.06
C ASP A 202 4.85 -0.73 -16.03
N ALA A 203 4.29 -1.86 -15.65
CA ALA A 203 4.83 -2.70 -14.56
C ALA A 203 6.23 -3.26 -14.83
N LEU A 204 6.69 -3.27 -16.08
CA LEU A 204 8.00 -3.76 -16.49
C LEU A 204 8.97 -2.65 -16.88
N GLY A 205 8.54 -1.81 -17.82
CA GLY A 205 9.41 -0.84 -18.43
C GLY A 205 9.33 0.56 -17.83
N TYR A 206 8.25 0.87 -17.11
CA TYR A 206 8.05 2.18 -16.49
C TYR A 206 7.23 2.08 -15.19
N PRO A 207 7.77 1.43 -14.13
CA PRO A 207 7.02 1.07 -12.93
C PRO A 207 6.70 2.27 -12.01
N GLU A 208 6.58 3.46 -12.55
CA GLU A 208 6.29 4.67 -11.82
C GLU A 208 4.80 4.81 -11.48
N SER A 209 4.49 5.32 -10.29
CA SER A 209 3.14 5.57 -9.82
C SER A 209 2.77 7.04 -10.00
N TYR A 210 1.74 7.30 -10.81
CA TYR A 210 1.14 8.63 -11.04
C TYR A 210 -0.27 8.74 -10.47
N TYR A 211 -0.80 7.65 -9.99
CA TYR A 211 -2.11 7.55 -9.40
C TYR A 211 -2.02 6.89 -8.03
N THR A 212 -2.56 7.53 -7.02
CA THR A 212 -2.81 6.98 -5.69
C THR A 212 -4.29 7.09 -5.37
N PRO A 213 -4.99 5.99 -5.03
CA PRO A 213 -6.39 6.06 -4.67
C PRO A 213 -6.62 7.04 -3.50
N PRO A 214 -7.75 7.76 -3.48
CA PRO A 214 -8.11 8.62 -2.35
C PRO A 214 -8.14 7.85 -1.04
N SER A 215 -7.46 8.36 -0.02
CA SER A 215 -7.38 7.73 1.31
C SER A 215 -8.77 7.49 1.93
N GLU A 216 -9.75 8.32 1.58
CA GLU A 216 -11.16 8.18 2.00
C GLU A 216 -11.82 6.92 1.44
N ALA A 217 -11.40 6.47 0.24
CA ALA A 217 -11.93 5.29 -0.45
C ALA A 217 -11.20 4.00 -0.07
N ILE A 218 -10.02 4.08 0.55
CA ILE A 218 -9.21 2.92 0.91
C ILE A 218 -9.75 2.29 2.21
N GLN A 219 -9.92 0.99 2.21
CA GLN A 219 -10.20 0.19 3.40
C GLN A 219 -8.91 -0.13 4.15
N LYS A 220 -7.93 -0.69 3.44
CA LYS A 220 -6.60 -1.04 3.99
C LYS A 220 -5.50 -0.91 2.93
N ILE A 221 -4.28 -0.65 3.39
CA ILE A 221 -3.08 -0.68 2.56
C ILE A 221 -2.24 -1.88 3.01
N GLU A 222 -1.94 -2.78 2.09
CA GLU A 222 -1.15 -3.99 2.32
C GLU A 222 0.27 -3.75 1.80
N ILE A 223 1.27 -3.94 2.66
CA ILE A 223 2.69 -3.80 2.32
C ILE A 223 3.37 -5.13 2.60
N VAL A 224 4.04 -5.70 1.61
CA VAL A 224 4.84 -6.92 1.75
C VAL A 224 6.23 -6.64 1.23
N ARG A 225 7.24 -6.81 2.07
CA ARG A 225 8.62 -6.46 1.72
C ARG A 225 9.42 -7.67 1.30
N GLY A 226 10.44 -7.43 0.47
CA GLY A 226 11.41 -8.44 0.06
C GLY A 226 10.76 -9.66 -0.62
N ALA A 227 10.19 -10.53 0.16
CA ALA A 227 9.62 -11.83 -0.26
C ALA A 227 8.35 -11.75 -1.15
N ALA A 228 7.92 -10.55 -1.56
CA ALA A 228 6.80 -10.39 -2.48
C ALA A 228 7.14 -10.82 -3.92
N SER A 229 8.41 -10.80 -4.30
CA SER A 229 8.88 -11.04 -5.67
C SER A 229 8.37 -12.37 -6.27
N LEU A 230 8.27 -13.43 -5.48
CA LEU A 230 7.81 -14.74 -5.97
C LEU A 230 6.37 -14.72 -6.47
N GLN A 231 5.46 -13.99 -5.81
CA GLN A 231 4.06 -13.92 -6.22
C GLN A 231 3.75 -12.78 -7.17
N TYR A 232 4.45 -11.64 -7.03
CA TYR A 232 4.06 -10.39 -7.66
C TYR A 232 5.05 -9.90 -8.72
N GLY A 233 6.24 -10.47 -8.81
CA GLY A 233 7.24 -10.18 -9.86
C GLY A 233 8.36 -9.26 -9.42
N THR A 234 8.91 -8.57 -10.36
CA THR A 234 10.25 -8.04 -10.48
C THR A 234 10.51 -6.72 -9.74
N GLN A 235 10.18 -6.55 -8.46
CA GLN A 235 10.55 -5.32 -7.76
C GLN A 235 11.24 -5.62 -6.42
N PHE A 236 12.32 -4.89 -6.10
CA PHE A 236 13.11 -5.07 -4.87
C PHE A 236 12.39 -4.64 -3.60
N GLY A 237 11.56 -3.59 -3.67
CA GLY A 237 10.82 -3.04 -2.54
C GLY A 237 9.68 -3.92 -2.05
N GLY A 238 9.17 -4.78 -2.94
CA GLY A 238 8.06 -5.68 -2.63
C GLY A 238 6.71 -5.22 -3.19
N LEU A 239 5.64 -5.46 -2.43
CA LEU A 239 4.26 -5.14 -2.81
C LEU A 239 3.72 -3.95 -2.03
N LEU A 240 3.04 -3.04 -2.72
CA LEU A 240 2.15 -2.04 -2.16
C LEU A 240 0.76 -2.21 -2.81
N ASN A 241 -0.24 -2.64 -2.03
CA ASN A 241 -1.57 -2.92 -2.55
C ASN A 241 -2.65 -2.14 -1.81
N PHE A 242 -3.38 -1.31 -2.52
CA PHE A 242 -4.51 -0.54 -2.02
C PHE A 242 -5.78 -1.38 -2.13
N ARG A 243 -6.38 -1.74 -1.01
CA ARG A 243 -7.70 -2.38 -0.97
C ARG A 243 -8.76 -1.31 -0.80
N LEU A 244 -9.57 -1.11 -1.81
CA LEU A 244 -10.68 -0.17 -1.76
C LEU A 244 -11.85 -0.73 -0.96
N LYS A 245 -12.68 0.17 -0.44
CA LYS A 245 -13.92 -0.18 0.25
C LYS A 245 -14.87 -0.93 -0.68
N LYS A 246 -15.72 -1.75 -0.09
CA LYS A 246 -16.83 -2.46 -0.74
C LYS A 246 -18.14 -1.97 -0.13
N GLY A 247 -19.26 -2.32 -0.73
CA GLY A 247 -20.58 -2.09 -0.15
C GLY A 247 -20.73 -2.85 1.18
N GLU A 248 -21.21 -2.18 2.20
CA GLU A 248 -21.60 -2.81 3.46
C GLU A 248 -22.83 -3.72 3.28
N ASN A 249 -23.11 -4.56 4.29
CA ASN A 249 -24.29 -5.43 4.28
C ASN A 249 -25.59 -4.65 4.56
N LYS A 250 -25.78 -3.59 3.82
CA LYS A 250 -26.98 -2.71 3.81
C LYS A 250 -27.37 -2.43 2.35
N PRO A 251 -28.66 -2.18 2.07
CA PRO A 251 -29.08 -1.87 0.69
C PRO A 251 -28.40 -0.63 0.11
N LEU A 252 -28.17 0.40 0.93
CA LEU A 252 -27.52 1.65 0.51
C LEU A 252 -26.89 2.34 1.72
N GLU A 253 -25.68 2.83 1.54
CA GLU A 253 -25.02 3.78 2.42
C GLU A 253 -24.40 4.87 1.56
N ILE A 254 -24.61 6.13 1.94
CA ILE A 254 -24.02 7.29 1.30
C ILE A 254 -23.13 8.03 2.30
N ILE A 255 -21.90 8.33 1.90
CA ILE A 255 -21.00 9.16 2.70
C ILE A 255 -20.65 10.40 1.90
N VAL A 256 -20.85 11.56 2.51
CA VAL A 256 -20.41 12.86 1.98
C VAL A 256 -19.38 13.42 2.92
N ARG A 257 -18.22 13.80 2.38
CA ARG A 257 -17.11 14.35 3.13
C ARG A 257 -16.58 15.62 2.46
N GLN A 258 -16.51 16.71 3.24
CA GLN A 258 -15.95 17.99 2.82
C GLN A 258 -14.75 18.32 3.66
N THR A 259 -13.60 18.59 3.03
CA THR A 259 -12.39 19.08 3.71
C THR A 259 -12.02 20.44 3.18
N LEU A 260 -11.75 21.37 4.09
CA LEU A 260 -11.21 22.70 3.82
C LEU A 260 -9.87 22.84 4.55
N GLY A 261 -8.94 23.58 3.96
CA GLY A 261 -7.63 23.74 4.60
C GLY A 261 -6.83 24.92 4.08
N SER A 262 -5.62 25.03 4.61
CA SER A 262 -4.64 26.04 4.21
C SER A 262 -4.35 25.97 2.71
N PHE A 263 -3.88 27.08 2.16
CA PHE A 263 -3.57 27.21 0.74
C PHE A 263 -4.79 26.96 -0.17
N LYS A 264 -5.98 27.35 0.31
CA LYS A 264 -7.28 27.19 -0.34
C LYS A 264 -7.57 25.71 -0.70
N LEU A 265 -7.09 24.77 0.11
CA LEU A 265 -7.44 23.37 -0.06
C LEU A 265 -8.96 23.20 0.06
N GLN A 266 -9.55 22.60 -0.95
CA GLN A 266 -10.94 22.16 -0.99
C GLN A 266 -10.96 20.72 -1.51
N ASN A 267 -11.60 19.83 -0.77
CA ASN A 267 -11.78 18.43 -1.19
C ASN A 267 -13.20 17.99 -0.84
N ILE A 268 -13.96 17.62 -1.86
CA ILE A 268 -15.25 16.97 -1.70
C ILE A 268 -15.11 15.51 -2.12
N PHE A 269 -15.53 14.62 -1.26
CA PHE A 269 -15.58 13.18 -1.51
C PHE A 269 -17.00 12.69 -1.22
N VAL A 270 -17.58 12.00 -2.19
CA VAL A 270 -18.89 11.37 -2.07
C VAL A 270 -18.75 9.91 -2.44
N SER A 271 -19.24 9.02 -1.59
CA SER A 271 -19.33 7.60 -1.94
C SER A 271 -20.71 7.05 -1.67
N LEU A 272 -21.07 6.05 -2.44
CA LEU A 272 -22.26 5.22 -2.26
C LEU A 272 -21.86 3.75 -2.33
N GLY A 273 -22.44 2.93 -1.49
CA GLY A 273 -22.18 1.51 -1.47
C GLY A 273 -23.29 0.73 -0.81
N GLY A 274 -23.35 -0.56 -1.05
CA GLY A 274 -24.32 -1.44 -0.43
C GLY A 274 -24.33 -2.84 -1.01
N SER A 275 -25.19 -3.68 -0.42
CA SER A 275 -25.45 -5.04 -0.87
C SER A 275 -26.96 -5.29 -0.99
N LYS A 276 -27.39 -5.87 -2.10
CA LYS A 276 -28.80 -6.25 -2.32
C LYS A 276 -28.88 -7.59 -3.07
N GLY A 277 -29.34 -8.61 -2.39
CA GLY A 277 -29.41 -9.96 -2.95
C GLY A 277 -28.01 -10.48 -3.31
N LYS A 278 -27.76 -10.75 -4.60
CA LYS A 278 -26.51 -11.26 -5.14
C LYS A 278 -25.52 -10.18 -5.56
N TRP A 279 -25.86 -8.92 -5.37
CA TRP A 279 -25.08 -7.78 -5.81
C TRP A 279 -24.45 -7.07 -4.64
N ASN A 280 -23.14 -6.76 -4.74
CA ASN A 280 -22.42 -5.80 -3.92
C ASN A 280 -21.88 -4.71 -4.84
N TYR A 281 -21.98 -3.47 -4.42
CA TYR A 281 -21.54 -2.33 -5.20
C TYR A 281 -20.95 -1.24 -4.32
N TYR A 282 -19.94 -0.55 -4.87
CA TYR A 282 -19.32 0.61 -4.25
C TYR A 282 -18.87 1.56 -5.34
N SER A 283 -19.17 2.85 -5.19
CA SER A 283 -18.71 3.89 -6.10
C SER A 283 -18.33 5.12 -5.31
N PHE A 284 -17.37 5.89 -5.81
CA PHE A 284 -17.07 7.20 -5.26
C PHE A 284 -16.70 8.20 -6.36
N TYR A 285 -16.87 9.47 -6.01
CA TYR A 285 -16.35 10.61 -6.74
C TYR A 285 -15.63 11.55 -5.77
N GLN A 286 -14.42 11.99 -6.14
CA GLN A 286 -13.65 12.99 -5.43
C GLN A 286 -13.30 14.15 -6.38
N LYS A 287 -13.49 15.39 -5.92
CA LYS A 287 -12.90 16.56 -6.55
C LYS A 287 -12.12 17.33 -5.51
N LYS A 288 -10.85 17.62 -5.79
CA LYS A 288 -9.99 18.41 -4.92
C LYS A 288 -9.22 19.47 -5.69
N SER A 289 -8.98 20.60 -5.04
CA SER A 289 -8.19 21.71 -5.55
C SER A 289 -7.39 22.37 -4.44
N ARG A 290 -6.26 22.95 -4.81
CA ARG A 290 -5.36 23.64 -3.89
C ARG A 290 -4.53 24.68 -4.64
N ASN A 291 -4.28 25.83 -4.03
CA ASN A 291 -3.38 26.84 -4.62
C ASN A 291 -1.90 26.55 -4.35
N GLY A 292 -1.60 25.75 -3.30
CA GLY A 292 -0.24 25.59 -2.80
C GLY A 292 0.28 26.82 -2.06
N TRP A 293 1.48 26.76 -1.51
CA TRP A 293 2.09 27.80 -0.68
C TRP A 293 3.17 28.63 -1.40
N ARG A 294 3.62 28.15 -2.56
CA ARG A 294 4.55 28.87 -3.46
C ARG A 294 3.77 29.42 -4.66
N PRO A 295 4.25 30.51 -5.30
CA PRO A 295 3.71 30.92 -6.60
C PRO A 295 3.77 29.75 -7.62
N ASN A 296 2.86 29.74 -8.58
CA ASN A 296 2.77 28.71 -9.62
C ASN A 296 2.67 27.27 -9.07
N SER A 297 1.82 27.06 -8.08
CA SER A 297 1.57 25.74 -7.45
C SER A 297 0.09 25.37 -7.36
N ASN A 298 -0.78 26.01 -8.16
CA ASN A 298 -2.18 25.62 -8.24
C ASN A 298 -2.34 24.22 -8.78
N SER A 299 -3.22 23.44 -8.19
CA SER A 299 -3.48 22.08 -8.62
C SER A 299 -4.94 21.70 -8.42
N GLU A 300 -5.46 20.88 -9.33
CA GLU A 300 -6.79 20.29 -9.25
C GLU A 300 -6.77 18.84 -9.71
N ALA A 301 -7.66 18.04 -9.12
CA ALA A 301 -7.82 16.65 -9.49
C ALA A 301 -9.27 16.20 -9.32
N GLN A 302 -9.69 15.28 -10.18
CA GLN A 302 -10.96 14.58 -10.08
C GLN A 302 -10.70 13.09 -10.18
N THR A 303 -11.31 12.32 -9.30
CA THR A 303 -11.16 10.85 -9.29
C THR A 303 -12.54 10.22 -9.13
N ALA A 304 -12.86 9.26 -9.99
CA ALA A 304 -14.06 8.46 -9.92
C ALA A 304 -13.72 6.97 -9.93
N PHE A 305 -14.47 6.20 -9.19
CA PHE A 305 -14.36 4.74 -9.13
C PHE A 305 -15.73 4.12 -9.04
N SER A 306 -15.91 2.98 -9.68
CA SER A 306 -17.10 2.15 -9.52
C SER A 306 -16.71 0.68 -9.51
N SER A 307 -17.28 -0.07 -8.60
CA SER A 307 -17.12 -1.51 -8.45
C SER A 307 -18.47 -2.19 -8.29
N VAL A 308 -18.68 -3.26 -9.02
CA VAL A 308 -19.85 -4.11 -8.92
C VAL A 308 -19.41 -5.57 -8.83
N GLN A 309 -19.90 -6.28 -7.81
CA GLN A 309 -19.67 -7.70 -7.60
C GLN A 309 -21.00 -8.44 -7.71
N TYR A 310 -21.02 -9.55 -8.43
CA TYR A 310 -22.19 -10.39 -8.63
C TYR A 310 -21.91 -11.84 -8.22
N GLN A 311 -22.58 -12.28 -7.16
CA GLN A 311 -22.53 -13.67 -6.69
C GLN A 311 -23.52 -14.50 -7.52
N ALA A 312 -23.03 -15.12 -8.59
CA ALA A 312 -23.87 -15.92 -9.48
C ALA A 312 -24.49 -17.12 -8.76
N ASN A 313 -23.69 -17.82 -7.95
CA ASN A 313 -24.07 -18.89 -7.03
C ASN A 313 -23.00 -19.01 -5.91
N ASP A 314 -23.14 -19.98 -5.01
CA ASP A 314 -22.23 -20.15 -3.84
C ASP A 314 -20.75 -20.43 -4.22
N ARG A 315 -20.50 -20.74 -5.50
CA ARG A 315 -19.15 -21.06 -6.01
C ARG A 315 -18.56 -20.04 -6.96
N LEU A 316 -19.37 -19.15 -7.54
CA LEU A 316 -18.95 -18.28 -8.64
C LEU A 316 -19.33 -16.84 -8.37
N GLU A 317 -18.31 -15.97 -8.31
CA GLU A 317 -18.44 -14.52 -8.18
C GLU A 317 -17.72 -13.83 -9.34
N PHE A 318 -18.34 -12.80 -9.88
CA PHE A 318 -17.77 -11.88 -10.86
C PHE A 318 -17.62 -10.50 -10.26
N GLY A 319 -16.55 -9.81 -10.61
CA GLY A 319 -16.32 -8.42 -10.24
C GLY A 319 -15.94 -7.58 -11.46
N LEU A 320 -16.46 -6.36 -11.53
CA LEU A 320 -16.08 -5.34 -12.51
C LEU A 320 -15.72 -4.07 -11.76
N GLU A 321 -14.57 -3.48 -12.09
CA GLU A 321 -14.08 -2.24 -11.51
C GLU A 321 -13.65 -1.28 -12.62
N ILE A 322 -13.95 0.01 -12.47
CA ILE A 322 -13.54 1.09 -13.36
C ILE A 322 -13.04 2.25 -12.50
N THR A 323 -11.86 2.76 -12.84
CA THR A 323 -11.24 3.94 -12.22
C THR A 323 -10.97 4.98 -13.29
N HIS A 324 -11.26 6.24 -12.98
CA HIS A 324 -10.88 7.40 -13.78
C HIS A 324 -10.29 8.48 -12.90
N MET A 325 -9.20 9.11 -13.34
CA MET A 325 -8.61 10.29 -12.68
C MET A 325 -8.07 11.27 -13.72
N ASP A 326 -8.41 12.53 -13.53
CA ASP A 326 -7.78 13.68 -14.16
C ASP A 326 -7.06 14.53 -13.12
N TYR A 327 -5.84 14.92 -13.42
CA TYR A 327 -5.00 15.77 -12.59
C TYR A 327 -4.29 16.81 -13.44
N LEU A 328 -4.39 18.08 -13.04
CA LEU A 328 -3.68 19.22 -13.63
C LEU A 328 -3.03 20.04 -12.52
N ALA A 329 -1.75 20.31 -12.65
CA ALA A 329 -1.01 21.10 -11.68
C ALA A 329 0.00 22.05 -12.33
N GLN A 330 0.12 23.24 -11.78
CA GLN A 330 1.27 24.12 -11.99
C GLN A 330 2.48 23.57 -11.22
N GLN A 331 3.68 23.88 -11.70
CA GLN A 331 4.94 23.42 -11.09
C GLN A 331 5.88 24.61 -10.86
N PRO A 332 6.16 24.96 -9.59
CA PRO A 332 7.01 26.11 -9.26
C PRO A 332 8.50 25.90 -9.54
N GLY A 333 8.89 24.71 -9.96
CA GLY A 333 10.29 24.32 -10.14
C GLY A 333 11.03 24.08 -8.83
N GLY A 334 12.29 23.64 -8.94
CA GLY A 334 13.20 23.49 -7.82
C GLY A 334 13.78 24.83 -7.36
N LEU A 335 14.53 24.79 -6.25
CA LEU A 335 15.30 25.90 -5.70
C LEU A 335 16.78 25.50 -5.57
N ASP A 336 17.68 26.47 -5.64
CA ASP A 336 19.04 26.32 -5.15
C ASP A 336 19.11 26.40 -3.61
N ASP A 337 20.25 26.03 -3.03
CA ASP A 337 20.40 25.99 -1.57
C ASP A 337 20.33 27.40 -0.94
N ALA A 338 20.87 28.40 -1.58
CA ALA A 338 20.87 29.77 -1.07
C ALA A 338 19.45 30.34 -1.03
N THR A 339 18.67 30.13 -2.08
CA THR A 339 17.27 30.55 -2.16
C THR A 339 16.41 29.75 -1.19
N PHE A 340 16.61 28.44 -1.05
CA PHE A 340 15.88 27.64 -0.07
C PHE A 340 16.13 28.15 1.37
N LEU A 341 17.33 28.52 1.72
CA LEU A 341 17.69 29.04 3.05
C LEU A 341 17.14 30.45 3.31
N SER A 342 17.17 31.32 2.30
CA SER A 342 16.76 32.74 2.44
C SER A 342 15.28 32.98 2.20
N ASN A 343 14.70 32.37 1.18
CA ASN A 343 13.30 32.55 0.80
C ASN A 343 12.71 31.31 0.11
N PRO A 344 12.35 30.27 0.86
CA PRO A 344 11.80 29.02 0.30
C PRO A 344 10.44 29.20 -0.39
N ASP A 345 9.77 30.34 -0.24
CA ASP A 345 8.49 30.66 -0.88
C ASP A 345 8.66 31.02 -2.37
N THR A 346 9.88 31.19 -2.84
CA THR A 346 10.17 31.58 -4.22
C THR A 346 9.78 30.49 -5.22
N SER A 347 9.40 30.92 -6.41
CA SER A 347 9.21 30.06 -7.60
C SER A 347 10.09 30.56 -8.74
N PHE A 348 10.93 29.68 -9.29
CA PHE A 348 11.74 30.01 -10.46
C PHE A 348 11.03 29.70 -11.78
N ARG A 349 9.87 29.06 -11.73
CA ARG A 349 9.09 28.68 -12.90
C ARG A 349 7.67 29.20 -12.81
N ALA A 350 7.26 30.00 -13.79
CA ALA A 350 5.93 30.61 -13.84
C ALA A 350 5.00 29.91 -14.85
N ARG A 351 5.57 29.11 -15.77
CA ARG A 351 4.87 28.57 -16.94
C ARG A 351 4.88 27.05 -17.03
N ASN A 352 5.32 26.37 -15.97
CA ASN A 352 5.42 24.92 -15.93
C ASN A 352 4.09 24.28 -15.47
N TRP A 353 3.69 23.24 -16.19
CA TRP A 353 2.48 22.48 -15.95
C TRP A 353 2.74 20.98 -15.98
N PHE A 354 1.90 20.24 -15.27
CA PHE A 354 1.89 18.79 -15.24
C PHE A 354 0.46 18.28 -15.33
N ARG A 355 0.22 17.31 -16.22
CA ARG A 355 -1.10 16.70 -16.41
C ARG A 355 -0.99 15.18 -16.35
N VAL A 356 -1.99 14.56 -15.73
CA VAL A 356 -2.15 13.10 -15.71
C VAL A 356 -3.61 12.78 -16.03
N ASN A 357 -3.84 11.88 -16.97
CA ASN A 357 -5.12 11.25 -17.22
C ASN A 357 -4.97 9.75 -17.01
N TRP A 358 -5.77 9.15 -16.12
CA TRP A 358 -5.57 7.78 -15.66
C TRP A 358 -6.87 7.00 -15.71
N ASN A 359 -6.92 5.95 -16.55
CA ASN A 359 -8.10 5.11 -16.74
C ASN A 359 -7.71 3.65 -16.55
N ILE A 360 -8.42 2.95 -15.66
CA ILE A 360 -8.20 1.54 -15.39
C ILE A 360 -9.55 0.83 -15.42
N ALA A 361 -9.58 -0.35 -16.04
CA ALA A 361 -10.69 -1.29 -15.92
C ALA A 361 -10.15 -2.65 -15.49
N ALA A 362 -10.87 -3.33 -14.59
CA ALA A 362 -10.52 -4.66 -14.14
C ALA A 362 -11.75 -5.56 -14.04
N PHE A 363 -11.59 -6.80 -14.47
CA PHE A 363 -12.61 -7.85 -14.37
C PHE A 363 -12.03 -9.01 -13.57
N THR A 364 -12.77 -9.46 -12.56
CA THR A 364 -12.38 -10.55 -11.68
C THR A 364 -13.34 -11.72 -11.74
N VAL A 365 -12.80 -12.91 -11.65
CA VAL A 365 -13.56 -14.16 -11.55
C VAL A 365 -13.02 -14.93 -10.35
N ASP A 366 -13.87 -15.16 -9.36
CA ASP A 366 -13.58 -16.01 -8.22
C ASP A 366 -14.41 -17.29 -8.32
N TYR A 367 -13.74 -18.44 -8.37
CA TYR A 367 -14.40 -19.74 -8.50
C TYR A 367 -13.93 -20.72 -7.43
N LYS A 368 -14.88 -21.27 -6.68
CA LYS A 368 -14.67 -22.31 -5.66
C LYS A 368 -15.00 -23.67 -6.28
N PHE A 369 -14.00 -24.45 -6.66
CA PHE A 369 -14.21 -25.83 -7.10
C PHE A 369 -14.83 -26.69 -6.00
N ASN A 370 -14.32 -26.50 -4.79
CA ASN A 370 -14.78 -27.09 -3.54
C ASN A 370 -14.22 -26.29 -2.35
N GLU A 371 -14.48 -26.72 -1.11
CA GLU A 371 -14.03 -26.04 0.11
C GLU A 371 -12.50 -25.91 0.24
N ARG A 372 -11.73 -26.74 -0.49
CA ARG A 372 -10.27 -26.75 -0.42
C ARG A 372 -9.58 -26.14 -1.63
N THR A 373 -10.30 -25.89 -2.72
CA THR A 373 -9.69 -25.44 -3.98
C THR A 373 -10.44 -24.24 -4.53
N LYS A 374 -9.72 -23.12 -4.67
CA LYS A 374 -10.24 -21.86 -5.20
C LYS A 374 -9.37 -21.37 -6.36
N LEU A 375 -10.00 -20.75 -7.33
CA LEU A 375 -9.33 -20.04 -8.43
C LEU A 375 -9.76 -18.58 -8.38
N ASN A 376 -8.80 -17.69 -8.59
CA ASN A 376 -9.06 -16.29 -8.82
C ASN A 376 -8.34 -15.87 -10.10
N SER A 377 -9.07 -15.24 -11.01
CA SER A 377 -8.52 -14.65 -12.25
C SER A 377 -8.85 -13.18 -12.31
N ARG A 378 -7.83 -12.35 -12.56
CA ARG A 378 -7.95 -10.90 -12.71
C ARG A 378 -7.43 -10.49 -14.06
N THR A 379 -8.30 -9.90 -14.87
CA THR A 379 -7.95 -9.28 -16.14
C THR A 379 -8.07 -7.77 -15.98
N PHE A 380 -7.08 -7.02 -16.38
CA PHE A 380 -7.06 -5.57 -16.22
C PHE A 380 -6.46 -4.88 -17.44
N GLY A 381 -6.87 -3.63 -17.66
CA GLY A 381 -6.32 -2.75 -18.65
C GLY A 381 -6.13 -1.34 -18.10
N LEU A 382 -5.10 -0.65 -18.60
CA LEU A 382 -4.76 0.72 -18.25
C LEU A 382 -4.58 1.50 -19.54
N TRP A 383 -5.27 2.63 -19.66
CA TRP A 383 -5.17 3.60 -20.77
C TRP A 383 -4.96 4.98 -20.17
N SER A 384 -3.75 5.49 -20.28
CA SER A 384 -3.37 6.62 -19.45
C SER A 384 -2.34 7.49 -20.15
N SER A 385 -2.26 8.74 -19.72
CA SER A 385 -1.20 9.66 -20.15
C SER A 385 -0.62 10.44 -18.98
N ARG A 386 0.63 10.88 -19.18
CA ARG A 386 1.33 11.77 -18.27
C ARG A 386 2.14 12.78 -19.08
N ASP A 387 1.86 14.05 -18.88
CA ASP A 387 2.40 15.13 -19.71
C ASP A 387 3.07 16.18 -18.84
N GLY A 388 4.25 16.62 -19.26
CA GLY A 388 4.99 17.73 -18.65
C GLY A 388 5.18 18.85 -19.67
N LEU A 389 4.88 20.09 -19.28
CA LEU A 389 5.00 21.27 -20.12
C LEU A 389 5.71 22.36 -19.33
N GLY A 390 6.76 22.95 -19.87
CA GLY A 390 7.42 24.08 -19.22
C GLY A 390 8.88 24.25 -19.58
N VAL A 391 9.56 25.08 -18.85
CA VAL A 391 10.99 25.30 -18.99
C VAL A 391 11.72 24.29 -18.10
N LEU A 392 12.38 23.33 -18.73
CA LEU A 392 13.07 22.22 -18.08
C LEU A 392 14.56 22.45 -17.88
N ASP A 393 15.06 23.61 -18.25
CA ASP A 393 16.45 24.02 -18.07
C ASP A 393 16.88 24.10 -16.61
N ARG A 394 18.17 24.29 -16.40
CA ARG A 394 18.78 24.51 -15.09
C ARG A 394 18.06 25.64 -14.34
N ILE A 395 17.96 25.52 -13.02
CA ILE A 395 17.27 26.51 -12.17
C ILE A 395 17.95 27.88 -12.14
N ASP A 396 19.25 27.91 -12.37
CA ASP A 396 20.05 29.14 -12.47
C ASP A 396 19.84 29.89 -13.80
N TRP A 397 19.06 29.36 -14.72
CA TRP A 397 18.63 30.01 -15.96
C TRP A 397 17.21 30.56 -15.78
N SER A 398 17.09 31.89 -15.99
CA SER A 398 15.81 32.58 -15.90
C SER A 398 14.93 32.29 -17.12
N GLU A 399 13.61 32.27 -16.88
CA GLU A 399 12.65 32.21 -17.98
C GLU A 399 12.69 33.54 -18.79
N SER A 400 13.06 33.46 -20.07
CA SER A 400 13.20 34.60 -20.97
C SER A 400 12.04 34.73 -21.96
N GLY A 401 10.93 33.99 -21.77
CA GLY A 401 9.81 33.96 -22.73
C GLY A 401 10.03 33.01 -23.91
N GLN A 402 11.03 32.13 -23.83
CA GLN A 402 11.31 31.08 -24.82
C GLN A 402 10.14 30.11 -24.95
N GLN A 403 10.14 29.35 -26.04
CA GLN A 403 9.28 28.17 -26.20
C GLN A 403 9.46 27.22 -25.01
N ARG A 404 8.41 26.49 -24.66
CA ARG A 404 8.42 25.53 -23.55
C ARG A 404 8.71 24.11 -24.07
N ASP A 405 9.42 23.33 -23.28
CA ASP A 405 9.53 21.90 -23.51
C ASP A 405 8.19 21.21 -23.27
N LEU A 406 7.84 20.26 -24.11
CA LEU A 406 6.67 19.41 -23.98
C LEU A 406 7.10 17.95 -24.00
N LEU A 407 6.79 17.27 -22.89
CA LEU A 407 7.01 15.84 -22.69
C LEU A 407 5.66 15.14 -22.65
N LEU A 408 5.35 14.32 -23.61
CA LEU A 408 4.14 13.49 -23.63
C LEU A 408 4.52 12.03 -23.38
N ALA A 409 3.71 11.33 -22.58
CA ALA A 409 3.85 9.89 -22.41
C ALA A 409 2.46 9.25 -22.34
N GLU A 410 2.22 8.25 -23.19
CA GLU A 410 1.00 7.46 -23.24
C GLU A 410 1.29 6.02 -22.84
N PHE A 411 0.36 5.41 -22.11
CA PHE A 411 0.47 4.06 -21.58
C PHE A 411 -0.77 3.24 -21.95
N ASN A 412 -0.58 2.12 -22.64
CA ASN A 412 -1.63 1.21 -23.04
C ASN A 412 -1.25 -0.20 -22.61
N ASN A 413 -1.76 -0.64 -21.47
CA ASN A 413 -1.38 -1.90 -20.87
C ASN A 413 -2.57 -2.82 -20.72
N PHE A 414 -2.32 -4.12 -20.84
CA PHE A 414 -3.31 -5.16 -20.61
C PHE A 414 -2.66 -6.35 -19.94
N GLY A 415 -3.32 -6.92 -18.92
CA GLY A 415 -2.78 -8.07 -18.22
C GLY A 415 -3.85 -8.99 -17.67
N ASN A 416 -3.45 -10.23 -17.44
CA ASN A 416 -4.20 -11.23 -16.69
C ASN A 416 -3.30 -11.92 -15.71
N GLU A 417 -3.79 -12.13 -14.50
CA GLU A 417 -3.15 -12.94 -13.48
C GLU A 417 -4.18 -13.93 -12.93
N THR A 418 -3.90 -15.22 -13.09
CA THR A 418 -4.75 -16.31 -12.61
C THR A 418 -4.02 -17.12 -11.56
N ARG A 419 -4.65 -17.33 -10.41
CA ARG A 419 -4.12 -18.02 -9.24
C ARG A 419 -5.04 -19.14 -8.82
N LEU A 420 -4.46 -20.31 -8.54
CA LEU A 420 -5.11 -21.47 -7.94
C LEU A 420 -4.52 -21.72 -6.56
N ILE A 421 -5.37 -21.76 -5.56
CA ILE A 421 -4.98 -22.16 -4.20
C ILE A 421 -5.67 -23.48 -3.85
N ARG A 422 -4.90 -24.42 -3.26
CA ARG A 422 -5.40 -25.73 -2.81
C ARG A 422 -4.90 -26.06 -1.42
N ARG A 423 -5.84 -26.32 -0.52
CA ARG A 423 -5.56 -26.84 0.83
C ARG A 423 -5.49 -28.37 0.78
N TYR A 424 -4.54 -28.95 1.49
CA TYR A 424 -4.33 -30.39 1.55
C TYR A 424 -3.73 -30.77 2.91
N LEU A 425 -3.80 -32.04 3.27
CA LEU A 425 -3.29 -32.54 4.54
C LEU A 425 -1.95 -33.26 4.33
N ILE A 426 -1.01 -33.03 5.21
CA ILE A 426 0.20 -33.84 5.43
C ILE A 426 0.07 -34.38 6.85
N GLY A 427 -0.27 -35.67 6.98
CA GLY A 427 -0.72 -36.20 8.26
C GLY A 427 -1.98 -35.49 8.75
N GLU A 428 -1.93 -34.90 9.93
CA GLU A 428 -3.02 -34.09 10.49
C GLU A 428 -2.89 -32.58 10.21
N SER A 429 -1.74 -32.15 9.70
CA SER A 429 -1.44 -30.72 9.46
C SER A 429 -1.95 -30.25 8.11
N GLU A 430 -2.76 -29.16 8.10
CA GLU A 430 -3.23 -28.53 6.87
C GLU A 430 -2.13 -27.72 6.22
N SER A 431 -1.77 -28.06 5.00
CA SER A 431 -0.81 -27.38 4.13
C SER A 431 -1.50 -26.73 2.94
N VAL A 432 -0.87 -25.76 2.29
CA VAL A 432 -1.50 -24.97 1.24
C VAL A 432 -0.57 -24.78 0.06
N PHE A 433 -1.01 -25.23 -1.10
CA PHE A 433 -0.36 -25.01 -2.38
C PHE A 433 -0.98 -23.82 -3.12
N LEU A 434 -0.13 -22.96 -3.65
CA LEU A 434 -0.47 -21.85 -4.54
C LEU A 434 0.27 -22.02 -5.86
N GLY A 435 -0.47 -22.03 -6.97
CA GLY A 435 0.08 -21.93 -8.31
C GLY A 435 -0.52 -20.75 -9.04
N GLY A 436 0.26 -20.04 -9.84
CA GLY A 436 -0.26 -18.91 -10.60
C GLY A 436 0.45 -18.72 -11.93
N VAL A 437 -0.27 -18.09 -12.84
CA VAL A 437 0.22 -17.66 -14.15
C VAL A 437 -0.09 -16.19 -14.35
N ARG A 438 0.82 -15.49 -15.00
CA ARG A 438 0.66 -14.09 -15.38
C ARG A 438 0.98 -13.92 -16.85
N TRP A 439 0.16 -13.13 -17.51
CA TRP A 439 0.41 -12.59 -18.83
C TRP A 439 0.19 -11.09 -18.79
N TYR A 440 1.13 -10.32 -19.33
CA TYR A 440 1.07 -8.87 -19.35
C TYR A 440 1.70 -8.34 -20.64
N ARG A 441 1.05 -7.38 -21.25
CA ARG A 441 1.53 -6.61 -22.39
C ARG A 441 1.43 -5.13 -22.07
N GLY A 442 2.54 -4.41 -22.16
CA GLY A 442 2.61 -2.96 -22.10
C GLY A 442 2.96 -2.38 -23.47
N PHE A 443 2.49 -1.17 -23.72
CA PHE A 443 2.87 -0.36 -24.85
C PHE A 443 2.91 1.09 -24.39
N THR A 444 4.11 1.66 -24.34
CA THR A 444 4.35 3.03 -23.92
C THR A 444 4.86 3.82 -25.12
N VAL A 445 4.31 5.02 -25.34
CA VAL A 445 4.81 5.98 -26.33
C VAL A 445 5.31 7.20 -25.57
N LYS A 446 6.49 7.70 -25.92
CA LYS A 446 7.04 8.94 -25.37
C LYS A 446 7.43 9.87 -26.51
N GLU A 447 6.98 11.11 -26.38
CA GLU A 447 7.30 12.19 -27.32
C GLU A 447 7.87 13.37 -26.56
N GLN A 448 8.85 14.03 -27.12
CA GLN A 448 9.41 15.28 -26.63
C GLN A 448 9.57 16.27 -27.77
N GLY A 449 9.27 17.54 -27.54
CA GLY A 449 9.42 18.60 -28.49
C GLY A 449 9.14 19.95 -27.85
N LEU A 450 8.90 20.98 -28.68
CA LEU A 450 8.64 22.35 -28.27
C LEU A 450 7.14 22.69 -28.36
N ALA A 451 6.64 23.33 -27.34
CA ALA A 451 5.32 23.97 -27.30
C ALA A 451 5.44 25.49 -27.40
N ASP A 452 4.30 26.15 -27.36
CA ASP A 452 4.24 27.62 -27.41
C ASP A 452 4.99 28.28 -26.24
N SER A 453 5.22 29.60 -26.34
CA SER A 453 5.85 30.42 -25.32
C SER A 453 4.85 30.96 -24.28
N GLY A 454 3.58 30.56 -24.34
CA GLY A 454 2.52 30.99 -23.42
C GLY A 454 2.68 30.50 -21.98
N SER A 455 1.77 30.93 -21.12
CA SER A 455 1.72 30.51 -19.70
C SER A 455 0.57 29.55 -19.38
N ASN A 456 -0.30 29.25 -20.34
CA ASN A 456 -1.47 28.37 -20.18
C ASN A 456 -1.08 26.87 -20.27
N ALA A 457 -1.98 26.00 -19.89
CA ALA A 457 -1.84 24.54 -19.96
C ALA A 457 -2.12 23.99 -21.36
N ASN A 458 -1.41 24.49 -22.37
CA ASN A 458 -1.56 24.03 -23.75
C ASN A 458 -0.54 22.93 -24.07
N PHE A 459 -0.96 21.67 -23.93
CA PHE A 459 -0.13 20.48 -24.21
C PHE A 459 -0.19 20.10 -25.68
N SER A 460 0.21 21.03 -26.54
CA SER A 460 0.30 20.81 -28.01
C SER A 460 1.66 21.25 -28.51
N PHE A 461 2.27 20.46 -29.39
CA PHE A 461 3.47 20.87 -30.09
C PHE A 461 3.15 22.08 -30.99
N GLU A 462 4.03 23.07 -31.01
CA GLU A 462 3.86 24.24 -31.85
C GLU A 462 4.00 23.86 -33.33
N ASN A 463 4.93 22.98 -33.62
CA ASN A 463 5.10 22.42 -34.98
C ASN A 463 5.23 20.90 -34.94
N LYS A 464 4.20 20.17 -35.37
CA LYS A 464 4.23 18.70 -35.43
C LYS A 464 5.21 18.11 -36.45
N LEU A 465 5.62 18.90 -37.42
CA LEU A 465 6.52 18.44 -38.52
C LEU A 465 8.00 18.58 -38.16
N ASP A 466 8.33 19.55 -37.28
CA ASP A 466 9.68 19.76 -36.80
C ASP A 466 9.75 19.18 -35.35
N HIS A 467 9.88 17.88 -35.23
CA HIS A 467 10.11 17.22 -33.96
C HIS A 467 11.51 17.60 -33.44
N TYR A 468 11.63 18.77 -32.80
CA TYR A 468 12.78 19.06 -31.95
C TYR A 468 12.68 18.22 -30.69
N GLY A 469 13.35 17.09 -30.66
CA GLY A 469 13.35 16.24 -29.48
C GLY A 469 13.41 14.75 -29.79
N SER A 470 12.44 14.01 -29.36
CA SER A 470 12.45 12.55 -29.51
C SER A 470 11.05 11.94 -29.66
N TYR A 471 10.99 10.80 -30.32
CA TYR A 471 9.84 9.91 -30.38
C TYR A 471 10.30 8.47 -30.16
N PHE A 472 9.69 7.77 -29.21
CA PHE A 472 9.99 6.37 -28.93
C PHE A 472 8.74 5.57 -28.61
N GLU A 473 8.68 4.36 -29.15
CA GLU A 473 7.72 3.32 -28.80
C GLU A 473 8.42 2.25 -27.97
N PHE A 474 7.75 1.82 -26.89
CA PHE A 474 8.28 0.84 -25.94
C PHE A 474 7.28 -0.30 -25.76
N PRO A 475 7.27 -1.31 -26.63
CA PRO A 475 6.52 -2.53 -26.36
C PRO A 475 7.18 -3.37 -25.28
N SER A 476 6.37 -3.92 -24.38
CA SER A 476 6.79 -4.83 -23.33
C SER A 476 5.87 -6.05 -23.24
N LEU A 477 6.44 -7.20 -22.87
CA LEU A 477 5.70 -8.45 -22.67
C LEU A 477 6.27 -9.22 -21.47
N ASN A 478 5.40 -9.68 -20.57
CA ASN A 478 5.77 -10.61 -19.53
C ASN A 478 4.86 -11.83 -19.54
N LYS A 479 5.47 -13.01 -19.47
CA LYS A 479 4.83 -14.29 -19.19
C LYS A 479 5.49 -14.87 -17.96
N ALA A 480 4.72 -15.17 -16.94
CA ALA A 480 5.28 -15.73 -15.73
C ALA A 480 4.48 -16.92 -15.20
N VAL A 481 5.18 -17.83 -14.58
CA VAL A 481 4.61 -18.94 -13.80
C VAL A 481 5.24 -18.90 -12.42
N PHE A 482 4.43 -19.06 -11.39
CA PHE A 482 4.92 -19.07 -10.02
C PHE A 482 4.19 -20.09 -9.16
N VAL A 483 4.91 -20.62 -8.19
CA VAL A 483 4.40 -21.58 -7.22
C VAL A 483 4.93 -21.24 -5.83
N GLU A 484 4.10 -21.36 -4.83
CA GLU A 484 4.49 -21.36 -3.42
C GLU A 484 3.75 -22.45 -2.68
N ASN A 485 4.37 -23.02 -1.66
CA ASN A 485 3.76 -24.07 -0.86
C ASN A 485 3.99 -23.83 0.62
N LEU A 486 2.93 -23.52 1.35
CA LEU A 486 2.97 -23.45 2.81
C LEU A 486 2.83 -24.86 3.37
N VAL A 487 3.94 -25.46 3.79
CA VAL A 487 4.00 -26.77 4.44
C VAL A 487 4.00 -26.56 5.95
N ARG A 488 2.97 -27.04 6.63
CA ARG A 488 2.97 -27.11 8.10
C ARG A 488 3.60 -28.42 8.53
N VAL A 489 4.78 -28.30 9.15
CA VAL A 489 5.51 -29.44 9.70
C VAL A 489 4.82 -29.95 10.97
N ASN A 490 4.33 -29.02 11.78
CA ASN A 490 3.49 -29.23 12.97
C ASN A 490 2.72 -27.93 13.28
N ASP A 491 2.02 -27.86 14.40
CA ASP A 491 1.21 -26.69 14.79
C ASP A 491 2.04 -25.41 14.98
N CYS A 492 3.34 -25.55 15.28
CA CYS A 492 4.25 -24.44 15.57
C CYS A 492 5.08 -24.03 14.36
N ILE A 493 5.54 -24.97 13.55
CA ILE A 493 6.54 -24.76 12.50
C ILE A 493 5.89 -24.89 11.13
N SER A 494 6.13 -23.88 10.30
CA SER A 494 5.78 -23.92 8.88
C SER A 494 6.95 -23.48 8.01
N ILE A 495 7.05 -24.09 6.82
CA ILE A 495 8.07 -23.81 5.81
C ILE A 495 7.34 -23.42 4.52
N THR A 496 7.82 -22.38 3.85
CA THR A 496 7.20 -21.84 2.63
C THR A 496 8.24 -21.73 1.52
N PRO A 497 8.56 -22.83 0.80
CA PRO A 497 9.33 -22.73 -0.43
C PRO A 497 8.50 -22.11 -1.55
N GLY A 498 9.16 -21.38 -2.44
CA GLY A 498 8.54 -20.78 -3.60
C GLY A 498 9.49 -20.58 -4.75
N PHE A 499 8.94 -20.62 -5.97
CA PHE A 499 9.66 -20.46 -7.22
C PHE A 499 8.86 -19.62 -8.19
N ARG A 500 9.56 -18.85 -9.02
CA ARG A 500 8.98 -18.07 -10.10
C ARG A 500 9.88 -18.12 -11.32
N TYR A 501 9.27 -18.21 -12.48
CA TYR A 501 9.94 -18.03 -13.77
C TYR A 501 9.24 -16.94 -14.54
N ASP A 502 10.00 -15.94 -14.98
CA ASP A 502 9.55 -14.85 -15.83
C ASP A 502 10.25 -14.91 -17.19
N GLN A 503 9.49 -14.85 -18.26
CA GLN A 503 9.96 -14.46 -19.58
C GLN A 503 9.58 -13.01 -19.82
N ILE A 504 10.57 -12.13 -19.98
CA ILE A 504 10.39 -10.69 -20.16
C ILE A 504 11.00 -10.27 -21.48
N LEU A 505 10.18 -9.58 -22.27
CA LEU A 505 10.60 -8.83 -23.44
C LEU A 505 10.41 -7.34 -23.17
N THR A 506 11.45 -6.55 -23.36
CA THR A 506 11.34 -5.08 -23.45
C THR A 506 12.04 -4.64 -24.72
N GLU A 507 11.41 -3.72 -25.46
CA GLU A 507 11.94 -3.17 -26.70
C GLU A 507 11.74 -1.65 -26.69
N PHE A 508 12.62 -0.92 -27.32
CA PHE A 508 12.36 0.44 -27.74
C PHE A 508 12.75 0.61 -29.19
N ASP A 509 11.98 1.41 -29.90
CA ASP A 509 12.23 1.79 -31.32
C ASP A 509 11.83 3.25 -31.46
N GLY A 510 12.72 4.06 -32.01
CA GLY A 510 12.46 5.47 -32.16
C GLY A 510 13.68 6.27 -32.55
N PHE A 511 13.57 7.58 -32.41
CA PHE A 511 14.63 8.51 -32.77
C PHE A 511 14.70 9.67 -31.76
N PHE A 512 15.87 10.30 -31.73
CA PHE A 512 16.05 11.60 -31.09
C PHE A 512 16.81 12.54 -32.05
N HIS A 513 16.58 13.83 -31.81
CA HIS A 513 17.30 14.88 -32.52
C HIS A 513 18.44 15.42 -31.68
N ALA A 514 19.62 15.52 -32.26
CA ALA A 514 20.76 16.22 -31.71
C ALA A 514 21.09 17.42 -32.59
N VAL A 515 21.31 18.57 -32.01
CA VAL A 515 21.83 19.74 -32.70
C VAL A 515 23.35 19.75 -32.52
N VAL A 516 24.08 19.58 -33.59
CA VAL A 516 25.55 19.63 -33.62
C VAL A 516 25.95 20.71 -34.64
N ASN A 517 26.69 21.72 -34.19
CA ASN A 517 27.12 22.84 -35.04
C ASN A 517 25.97 23.49 -35.82
N ASP A 518 24.88 23.84 -35.12
CA ASP A 518 23.64 24.43 -35.69
C ASP A 518 22.93 23.58 -36.76
N SER A 519 23.29 22.33 -36.90
CA SER A 519 22.64 21.37 -37.81
C SER A 519 21.88 20.30 -37.01
N LEU A 520 20.66 20.00 -37.45
CA LEU A 520 19.79 19.00 -36.86
C LEU A 520 20.14 17.62 -37.42
N TYR A 521 20.50 16.70 -36.55
CA TYR A 521 20.79 15.30 -36.87
C TYR A 521 19.75 14.38 -36.25
N TYR A 522 19.23 13.43 -37.07
CA TYR A 522 18.37 12.36 -36.64
C TYR A 522 19.22 11.15 -36.24
N THR A 523 19.03 10.66 -35.02
CA THR A 523 19.63 9.41 -34.57
C THR A 523 18.54 8.39 -34.30
N ASN A 524 18.43 7.38 -35.16
CA ASN A 524 17.55 6.24 -34.92
C ASN A 524 18.19 5.31 -33.88
N ASN A 525 17.40 4.87 -32.94
CA ASN A 525 17.87 3.95 -31.93
C ASN A 525 16.82 2.84 -31.67
N ARG A 526 17.29 1.60 -31.69
CA ARG A 526 16.45 0.42 -31.42
C ARG A 526 17.22 -0.58 -30.61
N LYS A 527 16.61 -1.08 -29.54
CA LYS A 527 17.16 -2.16 -28.74
C LYS A 527 16.03 -3.09 -28.32
N LYS A 528 16.30 -4.39 -28.41
CA LYS A 528 15.39 -5.43 -27.96
C LYS A 528 16.11 -6.31 -26.95
N LEU A 529 15.49 -6.51 -25.78
CA LEU A 529 16.02 -7.31 -24.70
C LEU A 529 15.03 -8.42 -24.35
N GLU A 530 15.44 -9.66 -24.49
CA GLU A 530 14.65 -10.83 -24.10
C GLU A 530 15.38 -11.58 -22.99
N ARG A 531 14.66 -11.89 -21.89
CA ARG A 531 15.24 -12.47 -20.69
C ARG A 531 14.37 -13.60 -20.15
N GLY A 532 15.03 -14.68 -19.69
CA GLY A 532 14.41 -15.72 -18.87
C GLY A 532 14.99 -15.67 -17.46
N ILE A 533 14.14 -15.44 -16.45
CA ILE A 533 14.57 -15.20 -15.07
C ILE A 533 13.93 -16.22 -14.17
N PHE A 534 14.76 -16.89 -13.39
CA PHE A 534 14.33 -17.82 -12.34
C PHE A 534 14.60 -17.22 -10.98
N LEU A 535 13.56 -17.17 -10.12
CA LEU A 535 13.64 -16.69 -8.76
C LEU A 535 13.22 -17.79 -7.79
N ALA A 536 13.96 -17.93 -6.71
CA ALA A 536 13.66 -18.84 -5.62
C ALA A 536 13.55 -18.12 -4.29
N GLY A 537 12.78 -18.67 -3.37
CA GLY A 537 12.67 -18.17 -2.01
C GLY A 537 12.23 -19.24 -1.04
N LEU A 538 12.55 -18.98 0.23
CA LEU A 538 12.25 -19.88 1.34
C LEU A 538 11.87 -19.09 2.57
N GLY A 539 10.70 -19.36 3.12
CA GLY A 539 10.26 -18.82 4.40
C GLY A 539 10.15 -19.90 5.47
N VAL A 540 10.47 -19.56 6.71
CA VAL A 540 10.27 -20.40 7.89
C VAL A 540 9.58 -19.58 8.95
N SER A 541 8.55 -20.13 9.61
CA SER A 541 7.83 -19.50 10.71
C SER A 541 7.71 -20.44 11.89
N TYR A 542 7.93 -19.90 13.10
CA TYR A 542 7.75 -20.57 14.38
C TYR A 542 6.79 -19.79 15.27
N LYS A 543 5.64 -20.36 15.60
CA LYS A 543 4.50 -19.70 16.27
C LYS A 543 4.25 -20.11 17.73
N CYS A 544 4.98 -21.05 18.31
CA CYS A 544 4.77 -21.53 19.68
C CYS A 544 5.45 -20.70 20.78
N PHE A 545 5.58 -19.40 20.57
CA PHE A 545 6.29 -18.54 21.49
C PHE A 545 5.38 -17.43 22.01
N LEU A 546 5.00 -17.46 23.29
CA LEU A 546 4.28 -16.40 24.05
C LEU A 546 3.26 -15.57 23.22
N GLY A 547 2.43 -16.23 22.40
CA GLY A 547 1.49 -15.52 21.51
C GLY A 547 2.16 -14.77 20.35
N GLY A 548 3.45 -15.03 20.08
CA GLY A 548 4.24 -14.42 19.03
C GLY A 548 4.65 -15.37 17.89
N GLU A 549 5.29 -14.80 16.89
CA GLU A 549 5.86 -15.49 15.73
C GLU A 549 7.30 -15.05 15.54
N ALA A 550 8.23 -16.00 15.49
CA ALA A 550 9.56 -15.81 14.94
C ALA A 550 9.54 -16.27 13.48
N TYR A 551 10.14 -15.52 12.57
CA TYR A 551 10.19 -15.87 11.16
C TYR A 551 11.57 -15.58 10.56
N ALA A 552 11.90 -16.36 9.54
CA ALA A 552 13.03 -16.13 8.67
C ALA A 552 12.57 -16.22 7.21
N ASN A 553 13.10 -15.37 6.35
CA ASN A 553 12.80 -15.39 4.94
C ASN A 553 14.05 -15.09 4.12
N PHE A 554 14.23 -15.85 3.04
CA PHE A 554 15.17 -15.58 1.97
C PHE A 554 14.40 -15.45 0.67
N SER A 555 14.68 -14.43 -0.15
CA SER A 555 14.08 -14.28 -1.47
C SER A 555 15.00 -13.59 -2.46
N GLN A 556 15.11 -14.16 -3.65
CA GLN A 556 15.78 -13.53 -4.78
C GLN A 556 14.89 -12.43 -5.37
N ASN A 557 15.53 -11.37 -5.83
CA ASN A 557 14.89 -10.23 -6.47
C ASN A 557 15.61 -9.87 -7.77
N TYR A 558 14.88 -9.18 -8.62
CA TYR A 558 15.35 -8.78 -9.93
C TYR A 558 14.62 -7.51 -10.38
N ARG A 559 15.31 -6.61 -11.05
CA ARG A 559 14.72 -5.48 -11.77
C ARG A 559 15.23 -5.48 -13.21
N ALA A 560 14.33 -5.55 -14.16
CA ALA A 560 14.66 -5.37 -15.56
C ALA A 560 15.14 -3.93 -15.81
N ILE A 561 16.07 -3.75 -16.74
CA ILE A 561 16.38 -2.45 -17.32
C ILE A 561 15.06 -1.83 -17.77
N ASN A 562 14.73 -0.64 -17.28
CA ASN A 562 13.50 0.06 -17.61
C ASN A 562 13.71 1.04 -18.79
N PHE A 563 12.63 1.64 -19.28
CA PHE A 563 12.70 2.53 -20.44
C PHE A 563 13.52 3.79 -20.16
N ASN A 564 13.51 4.30 -18.92
CA ASN A 564 14.31 5.46 -18.55
C ASN A 564 15.81 5.14 -18.52
N ASP A 565 16.18 3.90 -18.21
CA ASP A 565 17.58 3.46 -18.20
C ASP A 565 18.13 3.32 -19.64
N MET A 566 17.27 3.14 -20.65
CA MET A 566 17.62 2.87 -22.05
C MET A 566 17.42 4.06 -23.00
N GLN A 567 16.64 5.06 -22.59
CA GLN A 567 16.26 6.17 -23.48
C GLN A 567 17.24 7.33 -23.37
N VAL A 568 17.83 7.74 -24.50
CA VAL A 568 18.52 9.02 -24.61
C VAL A 568 17.47 10.12 -24.74
N ILE A 569 17.30 10.92 -23.70
CA ILE A 569 16.37 12.07 -23.67
C ILE A 569 17.09 13.36 -24.03
N ASN A 570 18.40 13.40 -23.85
CA ASN A 570 19.24 14.57 -23.96
C ASN A 570 20.59 14.15 -24.58
N SER A 571 21.12 14.94 -25.48
CA SER A 571 22.42 14.71 -26.11
C SER A 571 23.57 14.57 -25.10
N ASN A 572 23.39 15.06 -23.85
CA ASN A 572 24.39 14.97 -22.79
C ASN A 572 24.30 13.67 -21.96
N ILE A 573 23.43 12.73 -22.32
CA ILE A 573 23.31 11.43 -21.68
C ILE A 573 23.75 10.34 -22.66
N VAL A 574 24.74 9.57 -22.27
CA VAL A 574 25.19 8.38 -22.98
C VAL A 574 24.69 7.15 -22.22
N ILE A 575 24.23 6.13 -22.93
CA ILE A 575 23.80 4.88 -22.32
C ILE A 575 24.87 3.84 -22.63
N ASP A 576 25.32 3.16 -21.58
CA ASP A 576 26.24 2.05 -21.68
C ASP A 576 25.61 0.94 -22.57
N PRO A 577 26.24 0.55 -23.71
CA PRO A 577 25.75 -0.52 -24.55
C PRO A 577 25.69 -1.88 -23.82
N ASP A 578 26.53 -2.09 -22.80
CA ASP A 578 26.65 -3.32 -22.03
C ASP A 578 25.84 -3.28 -20.73
N LEU A 579 24.92 -2.33 -20.60
CA LEU A 579 24.04 -2.21 -19.43
C LEU A 579 23.33 -3.52 -19.12
N GLU A 580 23.50 -4.02 -17.90
CA GLU A 580 22.91 -5.25 -17.38
C GLU A 580 21.72 -5.01 -16.44
N ASP A 581 20.85 -6.01 -16.38
CA ASP A 581 19.76 -6.02 -15.40
C ASP A 581 20.27 -6.11 -13.96
N GLU A 582 19.51 -5.50 -13.04
CA GLU A 582 19.83 -5.52 -11.61
C GLU A 582 19.32 -6.80 -10.96
N LYS A 583 20.13 -7.41 -10.09
CA LYS A 583 19.87 -8.67 -9.40
C LYS A 583 20.19 -8.55 -7.90
N GLY A 584 19.60 -9.42 -7.12
CA GLY A 584 19.94 -9.46 -5.69
C GLY A 584 19.09 -10.42 -4.90
N PHE A 585 19.19 -10.29 -3.58
CA PHE A 585 18.36 -11.06 -2.66
C PHE A 585 18.13 -10.33 -1.34
N ASN A 586 17.05 -10.65 -0.69
CA ASN A 586 16.72 -10.21 0.67
C ASN A 586 16.80 -11.38 1.64
N ILE A 587 17.30 -11.10 2.84
CA ILE A 587 17.17 -11.96 4.02
C ILE A 587 16.47 -11.14 5.09
N ASP A 588 15.42 -11.70 5.68
CA ASP A 588 14.69 -11.12 6.81
C ASP A 588 14.66 -12.12 7.96
N LEU A 589 15.00 -11.64 9.16
CA LEU A 589 14.80 -12.37 10.42
C LEU A 589 13.94 -11.48 11.31
N GLY A 590 12.83 -12.00 11.81
CA GLY A 590 11.93 -11.17 12.62
C GLY A 590 11.24 -11.90 13.74
N LEU A 591 10.83 -11.09 14.71
CA LEU A 591 10.05 -11.49 15.88
C LEU A 591 8.88 -10.53 16.03
N ARG A 592 7.65 -11.05 16.07
CA ARG A 592 6.45 -10.23 16.15
C ARG A 592 5.37 -10.88 16.98
N GLY A 593 4.58 -10.08 17.67
CA GLY A 593 3.53 -10.59 18.53
C GLY A 593 2.88 -9.53 19.40
N MET A 594 2.12 -10.01 20.36
CA MET A 594 1.48 -9.19 21.40
C MET A 594 1.82 -9.78 22.76
N ALA A 595 2.43 -8.97 23.63
CA ALA A 595 2.74 -9.35 25.00
C ALA A 595 1.71 -8.75 25.95
N TRP A 596 1.27 -9.55 26.93
CA TRP A 596 0.33 -9.14 28.00
C TRP A 596 -0.98 -8.51 27.51
N GLY A 597 -1.33 -8.67 26.20
CA GLY A 597 -2.53 -8.06 25.61
C GLY A 597 -2.52 -6.53 25.51
N VAL A 598 -1.37 -5.87 25.77
CA VAL A 598 -1.21 -4.41 25.80
C VAL A 598 0.00 -3.91 25.00
N LEU A 599 1.00 -4.75 24.77
CA LEU A 599 2.23 -4.39 24.07
C LEU A 599 2.31 -5.16 22.76
N GLU A 600 2.12 -4.47 21.64
CA GLU A 600 2.35 -5.00 20.29
C GLU A 600 3.79 -4.71 19.87
N TYR A 601 4.46 -5.70 19.27
CA TYR A 601 5.82 -5.54 18.78
C TYR A 601 6.03 -6.25 17.44
N ASP A 602 6.88 -5.66 16.60
CA ASP A 602 7.41 -6.22 15.36
C ASP A 602 8.85 -5.74 15.19
N LEU A 603 9.79 -6.66 15.40
CA LEU A 603 11.24 -6.42 15.35
C LEU A 603 11.80 -7.26 14.23
N SER A 604 12.61 -6.67 13.36
CA SER A 604 13.24 -7.41 12.28
C SER A 604 14.64 -6.90 11.96
N VAL A 605 15.52 -7.81 11.61
CA VAL A 605 16.82 -7.55 11.01
C VAL A 605 16.73 -7.96 9.56
N PHE A 606 17.24 -7.12 8.67
CA PHE A 606 17.25 -7.42 7.24
C PHE A 606 18.65 -7.23 6.64
N TYR A 607 18.88 -7.99 5.59
CA TYR A 607 20.03 -7.82 4.71
C TYR A 607 19.57 -7.81 3.27
N LEU A 608 19.88 -6.74 2.54
CA LEU A 608 19.63 -6.59 1.11
C LEU A 608 20.99 -6.61 0.39
N ASN A 609 21.17 -7.55 -0.51
CA ASN A 609 22.21 -7.52 -1.53
C ASN A 609 21.62 -6.99 -2.84
N TYR A 610 22.30 -6.06 -3.48
CA TYR A 610 21.84 -5.41 -4.71
C TYR A 610 23.02 -5.29 -5.66
N SER A 611 23.03 -6.09 -6.69
CA SER A 611 24.10 -6.17 -7.67
C SER A 611 23.71 -5.54 -9.00
N ASN A 612 24.72 -5.06 -9.72
CA ASN A 612 24.56 -4.36 -11.00
C ASN A 612 23.64 -3.14 -10.90
N ARG A 613 23.75 -2.37 -9.81
CA ARG A 613 22.89 -1.19 -9.60
C ARG A 613 23.07 -0.18 -10.72
N ILE A 614 22.00 0.21 -11.38
CA ILE A 614 22.00 1.19 -12.46
C ILE A 614 21.98 2.60 -11.87
N GLY A 615 22.82 3.47 -12.38
CA GLY A 615 22.95 4.86 -11.95
C GLY A 615 23.63 5.70 -13.01
N TYR A 616 24.06 6.90 -12.61
CA TYR A 616 24.74 7.83 -13.52
C TYR A 616 26.15 8.13 -12.99
N LEU A 617 27.13 8.05 -13.89
CA LEU A 617 28.46 8.63 -13.70
C LEU A 617 28.49 10.00 -14.32
N SER A 618 29.00 10.99 -13.58
CA SER A 618 29.24 12.35 -14.08
C SER A 618 30.61 12.44 -14.73
N ASP A 619 30.80 13.41 -15.64
CA ASP A 619 32.08 13.72 -16.28
C ASP A 619 32.66 12.56 -17.10
N TYR A 620 31.80 11.75 -17.73
CA TYR A 620 32.23 10.75 -18.71
C TYR A 620 32.63 11.44 -20.02
N TYR A 621 33.81 11.11 -20.51
CA TYR A 621 34.34 11.55 -21.80
C TYR A 621 34.38 10.36 -22.75
N ASP A 622 33.57 10.39 -23.80
CA ASP A 622 33.65 9.36 -24.83
C ASP A 622 34.89 9.60 -25.71
N SER A 623 35.81 8.63 -25.70
CA SER A 623 37.05 8.70 -26.53
C SER A 623 36.79 8.63 -28.06
N VAL A 624 35.58 8.24 -28.45
CA VAL A 624 35.15 8.12 -29.86
C VAL A 624 34.57 9.45 -30.38
N SER A 625 34.02 10.27 -29.49
CA SER A 625 33.39 11.55 -29.77
C SER A 625 34.20 12.72 -29.21
N ALA A 626 35.49 12.50 -28.80
CA ALA A 626 36.32 13.57 -28.26
C ALA A 626 36.50 14.65 -29.35
N PRO A 627 36.02 15.88 -29.10
CA PRO A 627 36.23 16.97 -30.06
C PRO A 627 37.70 17.33 -30.18
N GLU A 628 38.08 17.95 -31.28
CA GLU A 628 39.42 18.58 -31.45
C GLU A 628 39.71 19.51 -30.28
N PRO A 629 40.99 19.78 -29.96
CA PRO A 629 41.45 20.43 -28.70
C PRO A 629 40.86 21.82 -28.38
N ASP A 630 40.13 22.44 -29.27
CA ASP A 630 39.55 23.78 -29.12
C ASP A 630 38.02 23.80 -28.83
N ASP A 631 37.36 22.65 -28.71
CA ASP A 631 35.95 22.58 -28.40
C ASP A 631 35.71 22.62 -26.87
N ILE A 632 34.69 23.38 -26.47
CA ILE A 632 34.21 23.47 -25.07
C ILE A 632 33.80 22.09 -24.64
N TYR A 633 34.55 21.49 -23.69
CA TYR A 633 34.27 20.16 -23.16
C TYR A 633 32.83 20.03 -22.63
N THR A 634 32.00 19.33 -23.34
CA THR A 634 30.67 18.93 -22.85
C THR A 634 30.84 17.67 -22.01
N SER A 635 30.70 17.78 -20.69
CA SER A 635 30.66 16.60 -19.82
C SER A 635 29.37 15.81 -20.05
N TYR A 636 29.51 14.55 -20.44
CA TYR A 636 28.39 13.63 -20.58
C TYR A 636 28.10 12.93 -19.26
N ARG A 637 26.84 12.53 -19.06
CA ARG A 637 26.43 11.61 -18.01
C ARG A 637 26.27 10.21 -18.60
N LEU A 638 27.04 9.25 -18.09
CA LEU A 638 26.91 7.85 -18.51
C LEU A 638 25.89 7.13 -17.63
N SER A 639 24.82 6.61 -18.22
CA SER A 639 23.91 5.65 -17.56
C SER A 639 24.53 4.28 -17.68
N THR A 640 24.96 3.70 -16.56
CA THR A 640 25.65 2.40 -16.51
C THR A 640 25.38 1.67 -15.19
N ASN A 641 25.87 0.45 -15.06
CA ASN A 641 25.89 -0.29 -13.80
C ASN A 641 27.01 0.28 -12.88
N ILE A 642 26.65 1.16 -11.95
CA ILE A 642 27.62 1.87 -11.11
C ILE A 642 28.23 1.02 -9.99
N GLY A 643 27.71 -0.19 -9.74
CA GLY A 643 28.32 -1.13 -8.79
C GLY A 643 27.34 -2.01 -8.04
N ASP A 644 27.86 -2.75 -7.08
CA ASP A 644 27.09 -3.57 -6.15
C ASP A 644 27.00 -2.89 -4.79
N SER A 645 25.85 -2.97 -4.17
CA SER A 645 25.63 -2.44 -2.83
C SER A 645 25.03 -3.50 -1.88
N LYS A 646 25.26 -3.27 -0.59
CA LYS A 646 24.61 -4.01 0.49
C LYS A 646 23.96 -3.04 1.47
N THR A 647 22.79 -3.41 1.95
CA THR A 647 22.13 -2.67 3.04
C THR A 647 21.81 -3.63 4.16
N LEU A 648 22.33 -3.34 5.35
CA LEU A 648 22.01 -4.06 6.59
C LEU A 648 21.25 -3.12 7.50
N GLY A 649 20.19 -3.60 8.15
CA GLY A 649 19.43 -2.77 9.06
C GLY A 649 18.56 -3.52 10.04
N VAL A 650 18.05 -2.75 11.00
CA VAL A 650 17.08 -3.18 12.02
C VAL A 650 15.85 -2.32 11.87
N GLU A 651 14.69 -2.93 11.77
CA GLU A 651 13.38 -2.28 11.73
C GLU A 651 12.58 -2.69 12.97
N SER A 652 11.98 -1.71 13.65
CA SER A 652 11.25 -1.93 14.89
C SER A 652 9.96 -1.13 14.91
N TYR A 653 8.87 -1.79 15.25
CA TYR A 653 7.61 -1.16 15.64
C TYR A 653 7.20 -1.71 17.00
N VAL A 654 6.95 -0.82 17.95
CA VAL A 654 6.44 -1.15 19.27
C VAL A 654 5.29 -0.21 19.58
N SER A 655 4.15 -0.75 20.02
CA SER A 655 2.98 0.02 20.44
C SER A 655 2.49 -0.47 21.78
N TRP A 656 2.30 0.45 22.71
CA TRP A 656 1.89 0.15 24.07
C TRP A 656 0.61 0.89 24.42
N ASN A 657 -0.42 0.15 24.83
CA ASN A 657 -1.62 0.70 25.42
C ASN A 657 -1.40 0.92 26.92
N VAL A 658 -0.97 2.13 27.27
CA VAL A 658 -0.55 2.49 28.63
C VAL A 658 -1.71 2.37 29.61
N LEU A 659 -2.90 2.93 29.29
CA LEU A 659 -4.03 2.92 30.22
C LEU A 659 -4.53 1.50 30.50
N LYS A 660 -4.59 0.65 29.50
CA LYS A 660 -5.02 -0.75 29.67
C LYS A 660 -4.06 -1.56 30.56
N SER A 661 -2.80 -1.11 30.72
CA SER A 661 -1.84 -1.76 31.64
C SER A 661 -2.13 -1.49 33.11
N PHE A 662 -2.89 -0.43 33.40
CA PHE A 662 -3.12 0.03 34.79
C PHE A 662 -4.61 0.10 35.16
N THR A 663 -5.51 0.06 34.18
CA THR A 663 -6.95 0.21 34.38
C THR A 663 -7.73 -0.66 33.40
N ASP A 664 -8.87 -1.19 33.83
CA ASP A 664 -9.80 -1.94 32.98
C ASP A 664 -10.87 -1.02 32.34
N ILE A 665 -10.58 0.29 32.23
CA ILE A 665 -11.54 1.25 31.68
C ILE A 665 -11.54 1.15 30.15
N GLU A 666 -12.54 0.53 29.57
CA GLU A 666 -12.69 0.34 28.11
C GLU A 666 -13.03 1.63 27.35
N THR A 667 -13.53 2.67 28.02
CA THR A 667 -13.94 3.93 27.38
C THR A 667 -12.79 4.87 27.06
N GLN A 668 -11.58 4.55 27.53
CA GLN A 668 -10.37 5.35 27.35
C GLN A 668 -9.20 4.48 26.87
N ALA A 669 -8.37 5.03 26.03
CA ALA A 669 -7.10 4.41 25.64
C ALA A 669 -6.02 5.48 25.45
N LEU A 670 -4.81 5.18 25.91
CA LEU A 670 -3.61 5.96 25.62
C LEU A 670 -2.59 5.02 24.98
N ASN A 671 -2.39 5.16 23.67
CA ASN A 671 -1.39 4.42 22.93
C ASN A 671 -0.16 5.27 22.68
N ILE A 672 0.99 4.72 23.01
CA ILE A 672 2.30 5.26 22.65
C ILE A 672 2.90 4.28 21.67
N PHE A 673 3.38 4.77 20.52
CA PHE A 673 4.12 3.93 19.61
C PHE A 673 5.49 4.52 19.27
N LEU A 674 6.43 3.64 19.05
CA LEU A 674 7.76 3.93 18.55
C LEU A 674 8.01 3.06 17.31
N ASN A 675 8.33 3.73 16.22
CA ASN A 675 8.71 3.12 14.95
C ASN A 675 10.12 3.59 14.63
N THR A 676 11.07 2.67 14.52
CA THR A 676 12.47 3.00 14.22
C THR A 676 13.01 2.12 13.12
N SER A 677 13.88 2.68 12.32
CA SER A 677 14.77 1.97 11.41
C SER A 677 16.17 2.49 11.54
N PHE A 678 17.12 1.60 11.79
CA PHE A 678 18.55 1.86 11.74
C PHE A 678 19.12 1.03 10.61
N GLN A 679 19.75 1.66 9.62
CA GLN A 679 20.24 0.95 8.45
C GLN A 679 21.53 1.59 7.93
N LYS A 680 22.37 0.77 7.31
CA LYS A 680 23.57 1.23 6.62
C LYS A 680 23.66 0.56 5.25
N GLY A 681 23.56 1.37 4.21
CA GLY A 681 23.77 0.96 2.83
C GLY A 681 25.14 1.42 2.34
N THR A 682 25.92 0.55 1.74
CA THR A 682 27.26 0.88 1.21
C THR A 682 27.51 0.19 -0.12
N TYR A 683 28.23 0.85 -1.02
CA TYR A 683 28.76 0.26 -2.23
C TYR A 683 29.95 -0.65 -1.88
N VAL A 684 29.90 -1.91 -2.30
CA VAL A 684 30.91 -2.93 -1.97
C VAL A 684 31.75 -3.36 -3.17
N ARG A 685 31.27 -3.04 -4.37
CA ARG A 685 32.00 -3.20 -5.64
C ARG A 685 31.60 -2.05 -6.56
N SER A 686 32.56 -1.43 -7.21
CA SER A 686 32.37 -0.46 -8.28
C SER A 686 33.65 -0.38 -9.10
N ASP A 687 33.51 -0.22 -10.39
CA ASP A 687 34.62 0.07 -11.29
C ASP A 687 35.04 1.53 -11.18
N GLU A 688 34.18 2.37 -10.59
CA GLU A 688 34.46 3.77 -10.30
C GLU A 688 34.99 3.93 -8.86
N PRO A 689 36.28 4.25 -8.67
CA PRO A 689 36.90 4.37 -7.34
C PRO A 689 36.23 5.38 -6.43
N SER A 690 35.64 6.44 -6.99
CA SER A 690 34.96 7.50 -6.24
C SER A 690 33.65 7.04 -5.59
N ILE A 691 33.14 5.87 -5.93
CA ILE A 691 31.89 5.29 -5.41
C ILE A 691 32.18 4.19 -4.37
N LEU A 692 33.28 3.45 -4.54
CA LEU A 692 33.58 2.29 -3.69
C LEU A 692 33.68 2.68 -2.19
N GLY A 693 32.89 2.01 -1.35
CA GLY A 693 32.85 2.28 0.09
C GLY A 693 31.90 3.39 0.50
N ASN A 694 31.37 4.16 -0.43
CA ASN A 694 30.41 5.22 -0.17
C ASN A 694 29.05 4.68 0.31
N ARG A 695 28.28 5.56 0.93
CA ARG A 695 26.90 5.29 1.33
C ARG A 695 26.00 5.27 0.07
N VAL A 696 25.03 4.40 0.10
CA VAL A 696 23.97 4.38 -0.93
C VAL A 696 23.16 5.67 -0.82
N GLU A 697 22.91 6.32 -1.94
CA GLU A 697 22.12 7.56 -2.04
C GLU A 697 20.65 7.32 -1.60
N TYR A 698 20.01 8.38 -1.11
CA TYR A 698 18.61 8.38 -0.60
C TYR A 698 18.35 7.31 0.48
N ASN A 699 19.40 6.94 1.22
CA ASN A 699 19.35 5.96 2.29
C ASN A 699 19.70 6.60 3.64
N PRO A 700 18.74 7.15 4.40
CA PRO A 700 19.00 7.69 5.73
C PRO A 700 19.37 6.57 6.69
N ASP A 701 20.41 6.78 7.52
CA ASP A 701 20.85 5.79 8.52
C ASP A 701 19.79 5.59 9.62
N VAL A 702 19.06 6.66 9.95
CA VAL A 702 18.06 6.65 11.02
C VAL A 702 16.76 7.24 10.51
N ASN A 703 15.70 6.48 10.65
CA ASN A 703 14.33 6.94 10.47
C ASN A 703 13.53 6.59 11.74
N LEU A 704 12.99 7.61 12.42
CA LEU A 704 12.31 7.46 13.68
C LEU A 704 10.95 8.16 13.63
N LYS A 705 9.89 7.47 14.07
CA LYS A 705 8.58 8.07 14.29
C LYS A 705 8.08 7.69 15.67
N PHE A 706 7.68 8.70 16.43
CA PHE A 706 7.09 8.55 17.75
C PHE A 706 5.70 9.14 17.72
N GLY A 707 4.71 8.41 18.22
CA GLY A 707 3.33 8.85 18.25
C GLY A 707 2.67 8.61 19.60
N LEU A 708 1.84 9.57 19.96
CA LEU A 708 0.98 9.50 21.15
C LEU A 708 -0.47 9.67 20.69
N GLN A 709 -1.32 8.69 20.97
CA GLN A 709 -2.73 8.70 20.59
C GLN A 709 -3.60 8.50 21.82
N TYR A 710 -4.41 9.48 22.14
CA TYR A 710 -5.40 9.42 23.21
C TYR A 710 -6.80 9.28 22.63
N GLN A 711 -7.57 8.34 23.15
CA GLN A 711 -8.98 8.13 22.81
C GLN A 711 -9.82 8.21 24.08
N TYR A 712 -10.93 8.92 23.98
CA TYR A 712 -11.99 8.98 24.99
C TYR A 712 -13.35 8.91 24.28
N LYS A 713 -14.03 7.77 24.40
CA LYS A 713 -15.30 7.53 23.68
C LYS A 713 -15.17 7.81 22.18
N SER A 714 -15.96 8.75 21.68
CA SER A 714 -15.96 9.18 20.28
C SER A 714 -14.85 10.18 19.90
N PHE A 715 -14.08 10.67 20.87
CA PHE A 715 -12.99 11.61 20.64
C PHE A 715 -11.66 10.89 20.56
N THR A 716 -10.86 11.22 19.57
CA THR A 716 -9.48 10.74 19.44
C THR A 716 -8.56 11.90 19.07
N SER A 717 -7.40 11.99 19.70
CA SER A 717 -6.35 12.96 19.37
C SER A 717 -5.01 12.25 19.21
N SER A 718 -4.19 12.71 18.30
CA SER A 718 -2.88 12.13 18.01
C SER A 718 -1.82 13.22 17.82
N LEU A 719 -0.64 13.00 18.38
CA LEU A 719 0.58 13.75 18.13
C LEU A 719 1.61 12.80 17.51
N LEU A 720 2.17 13.20 16.37
CA LEU A 720 3.17 12.43 15.64
C LEU A 720 4.45 13.25 15.52
N TYR A 721 5.56 12.74 16.00
CA TYR A 721 6.92 13.24 15.73
C TYR A 721 7.60 12.33 14.72
N SER A 722 8.18 12.88 13.67
CA SER A 722 8.93 12.18 12.63
C SER A 722 10.32 12.78 12.51
N TYR A 723 11.37 11.95 12.50
CA TYR A 723 12.76 12.33 12.29
C TYR A 723 13.40 11.46 11.21
N THR A 724 14.14 12.06 10.30
CA THR A 724 14.94 11.39 9.28
C THR A 724 16.37 12.00 9.32
N SER A 725 17.37 11.14 9.40
CA SER A 725 18.78 11.59 9.38
C SER A 725 19.17 12.10 8.00
N SER A 726 20.31 12.79 7.92
CA SER A 726 20.85 13.24 6.64
C SER A 726 21.14 12.06 5.69
N GLN A 727 21.10 12.34 4.39
CA GLN A 727 21.33 11.39 3.32
C GLN A 727 21.98 12.09 2.12
N PHE A 728 22.63 11.33 1.24
CA PHE A 728 23.21 11.87 0.03
C PHE A 728 22.25 11.79 -1.16
N ALA A 729 22.35 12.73 -2.08
CA ALA A 729 21.54 12.73 -3.32
C ALA A 729 22.19 11.95 -4.47
N ASP A 730 23.46 11.54 -4.31
CA ASP A 730 24.27 10.87 -5.34
C ASP A 730 25.21 9.81 -4.74
N ALA A 731 25.68 8.91 -5.60
CA ALA A 731 26.56 7.80 -5.22
C ALA A 731 27.99 8.24 -4.85
N GLN A 732 28.46 9.41 -5.28
CA GLN A 732 29.76 9.98 -4.89
C GLN A 732 29.75 10.57 -3.47
N ASN A 733 28.56 10.67 -2.84
CA ASN A 733 28.35 11.27 -1.53
C ASN A 733 28.81 12.74 -1.47
N THR A 734 28.43 13.51 -2.46
CA THR A 734 28.71 14.93 -2.52
C THR A 734 28.13 15.65 -1.30
N ILE A 735 28.98 16.32 -0.51
CA ILE A 735 28.55 17.05 0.70
C ILE A 735 28.13 18.47 0.32
N SER A 736 29.05 19.22 -0.33
CA SER A 736 28.76 20.60 -0.73
C SER A 736 27.79 20.62 -1.90
N PRO A 737 26.70 21.41 -1.82
CA PRO A 737 25.72 21.45 -2.90
C PRO A 737 26.33 22.04 -4.17
N THR A 738 25.98 21.46 -5.31
CA THR A 738 26.29 22.05 -6.61
C THR A 738 25.46 23.31 -6.86
N GLN A 739 25.94 24.22 -7.69
CA GLN A 739 25.26 25.50 -7.98
C GLN A 739 23.84 25.28 -8.51
N ASN A 740 23.60 24.21 -9.28
CA ASN A 740 22.29 23.83 -9.77
C ASN A 740 21.48 23.00 -8.77
N ALA A 741 21.97 22.80 -7.55
CA ALA A 741 21.35 22.07 -6.45
C ALA A 741 20.92 20.62 -6.77
N LEU A 742 21.50 20.00 -7.81
CA LEU A 742 21.21 18.62 -8.19
C LEU A 742 21.85 17.61 -7.23
N PHE A 743 23.07 17.91 -6.80
CA PHE A 743 23.88 17.09 -5.90
C PHE A 743 24.14 17.82 -4.59
N GLY A 744 24.49 17.06 -3.58
CA GLY A 744 24.75 17.56 -2.24
C GLY A 744 24.00 16.79 -1.16
N GLU A 745 24.39 16.97 0.07
CA GLU A 745 23.72 16.37 1.21
C GLU A 745 22.28 16.89 1.32
N ILE A 746 21.34 15.99 1.66
CA ILE A 746 19.98 16.31 2.10
C ILE A 746 20.05 16.34 3.63
N PRO A 747 19.89 17.51 4.28
CA PRO A 747 20.01 17.64 5.73
C PRO A 747 18.98 16.80 6.49
N SER A 748 19.33 16.43 7.73
CA SER A 748 18.36 15.81 8.64
C SER A 748 17.20 16.77 8.95
N TYR A 749 16.02 16.22 9.12
CA TYR A 749 14.84 17.02 9.46
C TYR A 749 13.94 16.31 10.49
N SER A 750 13.17 17.12 11.20
CA SER A 750 12.13 16.63 12.11
C SER A 750 10.84 17.42 11.94
N VAL A 751 9.73 16.73 11.96
CA VAL A 751 8.38 17.31 11.77
C VAL A 751 7.44 16.79 12.86
N VAL A 752 6.60 17.69 13.35
CA VAL A 752 5.54 17.36 14.32
C VAL A 752 4.19 17.61 13.67
N ASP A 753 3.29 16.63 13.75
CA ASP A 753 1.92 16.74 13.28
C ASP A 753 0.94 16.51 14.44
N TRP A 754 -0.17 17.24 14.42
CA TRP A 754 -1.26 17.03 15.37
C TRP A 754 -2.57 16.84 14.61
N SER A 755 -3.38 15.87 15.08
CA SER A 755 -4.71 15.61 14.53
C SER A 755 -5.68 15.23 15.63
N ALA A 756 -6.94 15.61 15.46
CA ALA A 756 -8.01 15.17 16.34
C ALA A 756 -9.28 14.87 15.53
N LYS A 757 -10.06 13.88 16.01
CA LYS A 757 -11.36 13.56 15.43
C LYS A 757 -12.40 13.34 16.52
N TYR A 758 -13.61 13.71 16.18
CA TYR A 758 -14.82 13.36 16.90
C TYR A 758 -15.73 12.56 15.95
N ASP A 759 -15.95 11.29 16.28
CA ASP A 759 -16.59 10.31 15.41
C ASP A 759 -17.86 9.76 16.06
N LYS A 760 -18.99 10.01 15.46
CA LYS A 760 -20.28 9.43 15.82
C LYS A 760 -20.90 8.73 14.61
N GLU A 761 -21.85 7.82 14.86
CA GLU A 761 -22.45 6.95 13.85
C GLU A 761 -22.81 7.66 12.53
N LYS A 762 -23.35 8.89 12.60
CA LYS A 762 -23.82 9.63 11.42
C LYS A 762 -22.91 10.76 10.99
N PHE A 763 -22.05 11.27 11.86
CA PHE A 763 -21.16 12.38 11.51
C PHE A 763 -19.78 12.24 12.12
N LEU A 764 -18.80 12.78 11.41
CA LEU A 764 -17.42 12.84 11.84
C LEU A 764 -16.88 14.25 11.58
N ILE A 765 -16.13 14.76 12.56
CA ILE A 765 -15.36 16.00 12.44
C ILE A 765 -13.90 15.65 12.64
N GLU A 766 -13.03 16.03 11.71
CA GLU A 766 -11.57 15.92 11.85
C GLU A 766 -10.92 17.29 11.71
N VAL A 767 -9.96 17.57 12.56
CA VAL A 767 -9.11 18.75 12.48
C VAL A 767 -7.65 18.34 12.60
N GLY A 768 -6.76 19.08 11.97
CA GLY A 768 -5.33 18.82 12.16
C GLY A 768 -4.45 19.97 11.72
N VAL A 769 -3.21 19.89 12.19
CA VAL A 769 -2.11 20.79 11.87
C VAL A 769 -0.94 19.93 11.42
N ASN A 770 -0.59 20.03 10.16
CA ASN A 770 0.62 19.40 9.62
C ASN A 770 1.80 20.36 9.80
N ASN A 771 2.98 19.81 10.11
CA ASN A 771 4.19 20.59 10.38
C ASN A 771 3.95 21.68 11.44
N LEU A 772 3.51 21.28 12.62
CA LEU A 772 3.09 22.16 13.74
C LEU A 772 4.16 23.21 14.09
N LEU A 773 5.44 22.85 13.97
CA LEU A 773 6.59 23.71 14.33
C LEU A 773 7.04 24.59 13.16
N ASP A 774 6.38 24.54 12.02
CA ASP A 774 6.67 25.34 10.81
C ASP A 774 8.12 25.21 10.32
N ARG A 775 8.64 23.98 10.32
CA ARG A 775 9.99 23.68 9.86
C ARG A 775 10.08 23.80 8.35
N SER A 776 11.07 24.54 7.84
CA SER A 776 11.47 24.50 6.43
C SER A 776 12.40 23.31 6.24
N TYR A 777 12.04 22.39 5.35
CA TYR A 777 12.80 21.19 5.03
C TYR A 777 12.49 20.70 3.62
N PHE A 778 13.32 19.82 3.12
CA PHE A 778 13.09 19.11 1.86
C PHE A 778 13.50 17.66 2.00
N THR A 779 12.95 16.81 1.16
CA THR A 779 13.15 15.36 1.22
C THR A 779 13.93 14.83 0.01
N ARG A 780 14.11 15.65 -1.03
CA ARG A 780 14.84 15.28 -2.23
C ARG A 780 15.46 16.47 -2.95
N ARG A 781 16.52 16.19 -3.74
CA ARG A 781 17.01 17.00 -4.84
C ARG A 781 16.56 16.36 -6.14
N ALA A 782 15.79 17.08 -6.94
CA ALA A 782 15.26 16.56 -8.20
C ALA A 782 16.27 16.77 -9.33
N THR A 783 16.53 15.73 -10.12
CA THR A 783 17.44 15.79 -11.27
C THR A 783 16.73 16.14 -12.59
N GLY A 784 15.40 16.13 -12.59
CA GLY A 784 14.54 16.45 -13.71
C GLY A 784 13.19 16.99 -13.24
N TYR A 785 12.19 16.93 -14.11
CA TYR A 785 10.84 17.43 -13.81
C TYR A 785 10.26 16.82 -12.51
N PRO A 786 9.64 17.61 -11.61
CA PRO A 786 9.30 19.04 -11.63
C PRO A 786 10.44 20.00 -11.30
N GLY A 787 11.65 19.49 -10.97
CA GLY A 787 12.86 20.25 -10.77
C GLY A 787 13.45 20.78 -12.07
N PRO A 788 14.76 20.90 -12.18
CA PRO A 788 15.80 20.45 -11.23
C PRO A 788 15.88 21.26 -9.93
N GLY A 789 16.64 20.71 -8.96
CA GLY A 789 16.97 21.37 -7.70
C GLY A 789 16.17 20.86 -6.49
N ILE A 790 16.19 21.62 -5.41
CA ILE A 790 15.48 21.32 -4.16
C ILE A 790 13.98 21.47 -4.37
N ILE A 791 13.21 20.44 -3.99
CA ILE A 791 11.75 20.53 -3.91
C ILE A 791 11.38 20.70 -2.44
N PRO A 792 11.01 21.92 -1.99
CA PRO A 792 10.64 22.16 -0.60
C PRO A 792 9.35 21.45 -0.23
N SER A 793 9.33 20.85 0.96
CA SER A 793 8.13 20.26 1.54
C SER A 793 7.19 21.33 2.10
N ASP A 794 5.92 20.96 2.31
CA ASP A 794 4.89 21.90 2.76
C ASP A 794 5.22 22.56 4.09
N LYS A 795 4.99 23.86 4.19
CA LYS A 795 4.98 24.61 5.45
C LYS A 795 3.81 24.17 6.33
N ARG A 796 3.76 24.72 7.56
CA ARG A 796 2.63 24.47 8.46
C ARG A 796 1.30 24.76 7.76
N ASN A 797 0.41 23.77 7.84
CA ASN A 797 -0.91 23.89 7.24
C ASN A 797 -1.97 23.23 8.13
N TYR A 798 -3.19 23.75 8.02
CA TYR A 798 -4.35 23.37 8.82
C TYR A 798 -5.41 22.77 7.92
N TYR A 799 -6.20 21.84 8.48
CA TYR A 799 -7.39 21.35 7.79
C TYR A 799 -8.54 21.08 8.76
N LEU A 800 -9.75 21.23 8.24
CA LEU A 800 -11.02 20.85 8.87
C LEU A 800 -11.78 19.96 7.90
N CYS A 801 -12.21 18.82 8.37
CA CYS A 801 -13.03 17.88 7.62
C CYS A 801 -14.36 17.64 8.35
N LEU A 802 -15.45 17.68 7.59
CA LEU A 802 -16.79 17.30 8.01
C LEU A 802 -17.26 16.13 7.17
N GLN A 803 -17.79 15.08 7.81
CA GLN A 803 -18.36 13.90 7.13
C GLN A 803 -19.76 13.66 7.64
N LEU A 804 -20.66 13.33 6.72
CA LEU A 804 -22.02 12.88 6.99
C LEU A 804 -22.19 11.48 6.40
N LYS A 805 -22.81 10.58 7.17
CA LYS A 805 -23.19 9.23 6.78
C LYS A 805 -24.72 9.12 6.79
N ILE A 806 -25.29 8.73 5.65
CA ILE A 806 -26.73 8.64 5.39
C ILE A 806 -27.11 7.21 5.07
#